data_5051467a7ead754e6fc4d70d6e5dd370
#
_entry.id   5051467a7ead754e6fc4d70d6e5dd370
#
_cell.length_a   1.000
_cell.length_b   1.000
_cell.length_c   1.000
_cell.angle_alpha   90.00
_cell.angle_beta   90.00
_cell.angle_gamma   90.00
#
_symmetry.space_group_name_H-M   'P 1'
#
loop_
_entity.id
_entity.type
_entity.pdbx_description
1 polymer ?
#
loop_
_entity_poly.entity_id
_entity_poly.type
_entity_poly.pdbx_seq_one_letter_code
_entity_poly.pdbx_strand_id
1 'polypeptide(L)'
;MQTEPARSPSCFTAHERDALAQVARAAMPAGRTFPAAGTLCVDKVDHFLQLSPKAVANGYRAMLWALEAAALLHHGRPLAKLSQPKLSSLLERWRGGDYARRTLLRLLTTPLKVAHYNDPAMYAEVGCRYGALPVAQAERPRYLQERVAHAADLDGETLECDVVVIGTGAGGAVAARELAERGHAVVVLEEGEYHHRDEFTGHGIEMQRKLYRDMGATIAVGNASIPIPIGKTVGGTTTINSGTCYRAPARIFDDWRERFGLTEFSADQMAPYYARVEEVLEVAPAQARYLGGVGRVIARGCEALGYKHGPLRRNAPACDGQGVCCFGCPTDAKRSTNVSYVPLALKAGAQLVTGARAEKILVEHGRAVGVVARSKGKKITVRARAVVVACGSLLTPLLLEKNGLGGGSGQLGRNLSIHPAVAALALFDEEIDGTNAIPQGYAIEEFHDEGILFEGAFAPLDIGAASFPIIGAPLVELLEGYRHLACFGLMIEDTSRGRVRPGPGGRPLITYWLNDHDVARLKRGVEILSRVYFAGGARKVLPIVHGFDELDGEAALERFRRARLTARDFEITAYHPLGTARMGADPRSSVIGSDHQVHDTPGLYITDGSAVPSSPAVNPQMTIMALATRATEHISRALE
;
A
#
# COMPACT_ATOMS: atom_id res chain seq x y z
N MET A 1 1.97 -2.22 42.30
CA MET A 1 3.27 -2.44 41.63
C MET A 1 3.05 -3.52 40.57
N GLN A 2 2.79 -3.11 39.34
CA GLN A 2 2.79 -4.05 38.19
C GLN A 2 4.26 -4.25 37.84
N THR A 3 4.73 -5.48 37.95
CA THR A 3 6.07 -5.88 37.52
C THR A 3 6.19 -5.63 36.03
N GLU A 4 7.10 -4.73 35.61
CA GLU A 4 7.47 -4.61 34.19
C GLU A 4 7.83 -6.00 33.66
N PRO A 5 7.28 -6.41 32.48
CA PRO A 5 7.68 -7.65 31.88
C PRO A 5 9.19 -7.60 31.58
N ALA A 6 9.91 -8.66 31.91
CA ALA A 6 11.34 -8.79 31.67
C ALA A 6 11.66 -8.39 30.22
N ARG A 7 12.51 -7.37 30.03
CA ARG A 7 12.93 -6.90 28.71
C ARG A 7 13.54 -8.07 27.94
N SER A 8 13.00 -8.37 26.77
CA SER A 8 13.59 -9.34 25.85
C SER A 8 15.06 -8.94 25.56
N PRO A 9 16.00 -9.89 25.40
CA PRO A 9 17.39 -9.56 25.13
C PRO A 9 17.50 -8.74 23.84
N SER A 10 18.37 -7.71 23.85
CA SER A 10 18.62 -6.85 22.70
C SER A 10 19.03 -7.65 21.46
N CYS A 11 18.52 -7.24 20.28
CA CYS A 11 18.97 -7.76 18.99
C CYS A 11 20.41 -7.33 18.65
N PHE A 12 20.90 -6.26 19.29
CA PHE A 12 22.21 -5.67 19.03
C PHE A 12 23.21 -5.92 20.15
N THR A 13 24.47 -6.13 19.80
CA THR A 13 25.60 -6.05 20.74
C THR A 13 25.85 -4.60 21.14
N ALA A 14 26.63 -4.38 22.22
CA ALA A 14 27.01 -3.02 22.64
C ALA A 14 27.71 -2.25 21.51
N HIS A 15 28.64 -2.92 20.80
CA HIS A 15 29.34 -2.33 19.65
C HIS A 15 28.38 -1.92 18.52
N GLU A 16 27.42 -2.76 18.15
CA GLU A 16 26.42 -2.46 17.12
C GLU A 16 25.50 -1.29 17.54
N ARG A 17 25.14 -1.20 18.81
CA ARG A 17 24.35 -0.09 19.35
C ARG A 17 25.10 1.25 19.26
N ASP A 18 26.38 1.26 19.66
CA ASP A 18 27.24 2.43 19.57
C ASP A 18 27.44 2.87 18.10
N ALA A 19 27.70 1.92 17.21
CA ALA A 19 27.83 2.18 15.78
C ALA A 19 26.53 2.77 15.19
N LEU A 20 25.36 2.20 15.49
CA LEU A 20 24.06 2.70 15.04
C LEU A 20 23.76 4.09 15.58
N ALA A 21 24.09 4.39 16.86
CA ALA A 21 23.90 5.69 17.45
C ALA A 21 24.74 6.77 16.74
N GLN A 22 25.98 6.44 16.35
CA GLN A 22 26.83 7.35 15.57
C GLN A 22 26.27 7.56 14.15
N VAL A 23 25.83 6.47 13.49
CA VAL A 23 25.19 6.54 12.16
C VAL A 23 23.90 7.38 12.23
N ALA A 24 23.06 7.17 13.24
CA ALA A 24 21.84 7.95 13.43
C ALA A 24 22.16 9.45 13.59
N ARG A 25 23.15 9.79 14.40
CA ARG A 25 23.59 11.18 14.61
C ARG A 25 24.14 11.83 13.34
N ALA A 26 24.88 11.08 12.52
CA ALA A 26 25.42 11.60 11.26
C ALA A 26 24.32 11.76 10.21
N ALA A 27 23.35 10.84 10.18
CA ALA A 27 22.23 10.90 9.25
C ALA A 27 21.19 11.96 9.65
N MET A 28 21.07 12.26 10.95
CA MET A 28 20.11 13.21 11.54
C MET A 28 20.82 14.01 12.65
N PRO A 29 21.71 14.97 12.28
CA PRO A 29 22.39 15.85 13.23
C PRO A 29 21.39 16.81 13.89
N ALA A 30 21.84 17.56 14.91
CA ALA A 30 21.04 18.65 15.46
C ALA A 30 20.75 19.70 14.38
N GLY A 31 19.51 20.12 14.31
CA GLY A 31 19.06 21.26 13.53
C GLY A 31 18.95 22.53 14.38
N ARG A 32 18.11 23.44 13.92
CA ARG A 32 17.79 24.68 14.62
C ARG A 32 16.87 24.41 15.83
N THR A 33 15.89 23.53 15.65
CA THR A 33 14.87 23.17 16.65
C THR A 33 14.87 21.67 16.96
N PHE A 34 15.20 20.83 15.99
CA PHE A 34 15.24 19.40 16.16
C PHE A 34 16.54 18.93 16.82
N PRO A 35 16.48 18.06 17.85
CA PRO A 35 17.68 17.48 18.45
C PRO A 35 18.36 16.49 17.50
N ALA A 36 19.65 16.24 17.73
CA ALA A 36 20.34 15.16 17.03
C ALA A 36 19.79 13.79 17.42
N ALA A 37 19.72 12.87 16.47
CA ALA A 37 19.41 11.47 16.77
C ALA A 37 20.50 10.82 17.64
N GLY A 38 20.12 9.81 18.41
CA GLY A 38 21.02 9.15 19.36
C GLY A 38 20.52 7.78 19.80
N THR A 39 20.90 7.39 21.03
CA THR A 39 20.62 6.06 21.60
C THR A 39 19.12 5.75 21.69
N LEU A 40 18.28 6.74 22.01
CA LEU A 40 16.83 6.56 22.08
C LEU A 40 16.23 6.08 20.76
N CYS A 41 16.73 6.60 19.65
CA CYS A 41 16.36 6.14 18.32
C CYS A 41 16.73 4.67 18.11
N VAL A 42 17.94 4.27 18.53
CA VAL A 42 18.41 2.87 18.45
C VAL A 42 17.58 1.94 19.33
N ASP A 43 17.15 2.41 20.52
CA ASP A 43 16.29 1.63 21.43
C ASP A 43 14.92 1.33 20.79
N LYS A 44 14.32 2.31 20.13
CA LYS A 44 13.06 2.13 19.40
C LYS A 44 13.22 1.13 18.24
N VAL A 45 14.33 1.20 17.49
CA VAL A 45 14.64 0.25 16.40
C VAL A 45 14.91 -1.16 16.95
N ASP A 46 15.62 -1.29 18.06
CA ASP A 46 15.87 -2.57 18.72
C ASP A 46 14.55 -3.23 19.14
N HIS A 47 13.68 -2.47 19.80
CA HIS A 47 12.35 -2.95 20.18
C HIS A 47 11.51 -3.41 18.96
N PHE A 48 11.55 -2.66 17.88
CA PHE A 48 10.89 -3.05 16.63
C PHE A 48 11.43 -4.37 16.07
N LEU A 49 12.75 -4.57 16.07
CA LEU A 49 13.39 -5.79 15.56
C LEU A 49 13.15 -7.00 16.45
N GLN A 50 13.02 -6.81 17.77
CA GLN A 50 12.64 -7.88 18.71
C GLN A 50 11.24 -8.46 18.38
N LEU A 51 10.34 -7.63 17.87
CA LEU A 51 8.98 -8.01 17.45
C LEU A 51 8.93 -8.54 16.01
N SER A 52 10.03 -8.42 15.27
CA SER A 52 10.14 -8.85 13.87
C SER A 52 10.67 -10.27 13.74
N PRO A 53 10.46 -10.94 12.60
CA PRO A 53 11.13 -12.22 12.32
C PRO A 53 12.65 -12.11 12.45
N LYS A 54 13.30 -13.11 13.02
CA LYS A 54 14.78 -13.12 13.20
C LYS A 54 15.57 -12.84 11.92
N ALA A 55 15.05 -13.26 10.76
CA ALA A 55 15.68 -12.98 9.47
C ALA A 55 15.74 -11.46 9.16
N VAL A 56 14.75 -10.69 9.58
CA VAL A 56 14.72 -9.22 9.40
C VAL A 56 15.79 -8.57 10.29
N ALA A 57 15.86 -8.95 11.57
CA ALA A 57 16.87 -8.44 12.49
C ALA A 57 18.29 -8.79 12.01
N ASN A 58 18.51 -10.03 11.58
CA ASN A 58 19.81 -10.45 11.04
C ASN A 58 20.18 -9.73 9.75
N GLY A 59 19.22 -9.50 8.86
CA GLY A 59 19.41 -8.70 7.64
C GLY A 59 19.79 -7.26 7.95
N TYR A 60 19.14 -6.64 8.92
CA TYR A 60 19.46 -5.28 9.36
C TYR A 60 20.87 -5.17 9.95
N ARG A 61 21.27 -6.14 10.79
CA ARG A 61 22.65 -6.24 11.33
C ARG A 61 23.68 -6.44 10.21
N ALA A 62 23.39 -7.27 9.22
CA ALA A 62 24.27 -7.47 8.07
C ALA A 62 24.51 -6.18 7.27
N MET A 63 23.49 -5.31 7.11
CA MET A 63 23.65 -4.01 6.48
C MET A 63 24.55 -3.07 7.30
N LEU A 64 24.41 -3.08 8.63
CA LEU A 64 25.31 -2.34 9.52
C LEU A 64 26.76 -2.82 9.37
N TRP A 65 26.98 -4.14 9.36
CA TRP A 65 28.32 -4.71 9.17
C TRP A 65 28.93 -4.41 7.79
N ALA A 66 28.13 -4.30 6.75
CA ALA A 66 28.60 -3.84 5.45
C ALA A 66 29.11 -2.39 5.50
N LEU A 67 28.43 -1.51 6.21
CA LEU A 67 28.86 -0.13 6.43
C LEU A 67 30.08 -0.05 7.36
N GLU A 68 30.17 -0.90 8.38
CA GLU A 68 31.33 -1.06 9.27
C GLU A 68 32.58 -1.44 8.48
N ALA A 69 32.47 -2.45 7.60
CA ALA A 69 33.56 -2.88 6.73
C ALA A 69 34.05 -1.72 5.83
N ALA A 70 33.12 -0.93 5.28
CA ALA A 70 33.48 0.24 4.49
C ALA A 70 34.22 1.31 5.34
N ALA A 71 33.81 1.51 6.59
CA ALA A 71 34.51 2.43 7.51
C ALA A 71 35.95 1.99 7.80
N LEU A 72 36.13 0.71 8.05
CA LEU A 72 37.46 0.12 8.25
C LEU A 72 38.35 0.25 7.01
N LEU A 73 37.82 -0.05 5.82
CA LEU A 73 38.53 0.06 4.55
C LEU A 73 38.95 1.49 4.21
N HIS A 74 38.08 2.47 4.45
CA HIS A 74 38.33 3.85 4.04
C HIS A 74 39.03 4.70 5.10
N HIS A 75 38.85 4.39 6.38
CA HIS A 75 39.32 5.20 7.49
C HIS A 75 40.20 4.46 8.51
N GLY A 76 40.33 3.13 8.38
CA GLY A 76 41.11 2.28 9.32
C GLY A 76 40.51 2.24 10.74
N ARG A 77 39.26 2.67 10.92
CA ARG A 77 38.58 2.75 12.23
C ARG A 77 37.14 2.29 12.12
N PRO A 78 36.60 1.66 13.18
CA PRO A 78 35.20 1.28 13.24
C PRO A 78 34.26 2.49 13.31
N LEU A 79 32.99 2.33 12.87
CA LEU A 79 31.97 3.38 12.84
C LEU A 79 31.85 4.12 14.16
N ALA A 80 31.80 3.39 15.27
CA ALA A 80 31.68 3.93 16.62
C ALA A 80 32.83 4.88 17.03
N LYS A 81 33.98 4.79 16.36
CA LYS A 81 35.18 5.62 16.64
C LYS A 81 35.47 6.67 15.55
N LEU A 82 34.63 6.79 14.53
CA LEU A 82 34.75 7.84 13.54
C LEU A 82 34.25 9.18 14.10
N SER A 83 34.94 10.25 13.74
CA SER A 83 34.39 11.60 13.97
C SER A 83 33.18 11.86 13.09
N GLN A 84 32.22 12.67 13.54
CA GLN A 84 30.99 12.97 12.81
C GLN A 84 31.27 13.45 11.37
N PRO A 85 32.22 14.35 11.08
CA PRO A 85 32.51 14.75 9.69
C PRO A 85 32.96 13.59 8.79
N LYS A 86 33.80 12.66 9.31
CA LYS A 86 34.24 11.48 8.55
C LYS A 86 33.10 10.52 8.28
N LEU A 87 32.24 10.32 9.28
CA LEU A 87 31.07 9.46 9.13
C LEU A 87 30.05 10.07 8.16
N SER A 88 29.73 11.35 8.27
CA SER A 88 28.88 12.05 7.30
C SER A 88 29.41 11.94 5.87
N SER A 89 30.73 12.13 5.67
CA SER A 89 31.37 11.95 4.36
C SER A 89 31.23 10.51 3.83
N LEU A 90 31.34 9.48 4.70
CA LEU A 90 31.13 8.09 4.31
C LEU A 90 29.67 7.84 3.90
N LEU A 91 28.70 8.34 4.67
CA LEU A 91 27.27 8.18 4.36
C LEU A 91 26.91 8.90 3.04
N GLU A 92 27.40 10.12 2.82
CA GLU A 92 27.18 10.86 1.56
C GLU A 92 27.82 10.15 0.36
N ARG A 93 28.99 9.54 0.52
CA ARG A 93 29.59 8.70 -0.52
C ARG A 93 28.73 7.49 -0.88
N TRP A 94 28.07 6.90 0.11
CA TRP A 94 27.13 5.82 -0.13
C TRP A 94 25.84 6.31 -0.77
N ARG A 95 25.32 7.48 -0.35
CA ARG A 95 24.13 8.11 -0.94
C ARG A 95 24.35 8.46 -2.42
N GLY A 96 25.52 8.99 -2.77
CA GLY A 96 25.91 9.30 -4.16
C GLY A 96 26.50 8.11 -4.92
N GLY A 97 26.56 6.92 -4.33
CA GLY A 97 27.19 5.74 -4.91
C GLY A 97 26.30 4.96 -5.90
N ASP A 98 26.73 3.75 -6.19
CA ASP A 98 25.95 2.82 -7.01
C ASP A 98 24.62 2.44 -6.33
N TYR A 99 23.73 1.82 -7.11
CA TYR A 99 22.39 1.46 -6.63
C TYR A 99 22.39 0.57 -5.37
N ALA A 100 23.34 -0.37 -5.25
CA ALA A 100 23.42 -1.26 -4.10
C ALA A 100 23.77 -0.48 -2.82
N ARG A 101 24.76 0.43 -2.87
CA ARG A 101 25.16 1.25 -1.72
C ARG A 101 24.05 2.20 -1.30
N ARG A 102 23.39 2.86 -2.25
CA ARG A 102 22.22 3.72 -1.97
C ARG A 102 21.10 2.96 -1.29
N THR A 103 20.75 1.78 -1.83
CA THR A 103 19.69 0.94 -1.29
C THR A 103 20.01 0.44 0.11
N LEU A 104 21.25 -0.03 0.35
CA LEU A 104 21.68 -0.48 1.68
C LEU A 104 21.64 0.66 2.70
N LEU A 105 22.16 1.84 2.33
CA LEU A 105 22.11 3.02 3.19
C LEU A 105 20.66 3.40 3.53
N ARG A 106 19.79 3.41 2.53
CA ARG A 106 18.37 3.73 2.73
C ARG A 106 17.70 2.74 3.67
N LEU A 107 17.86 1.43 3.43
CA LEU A 107 17.29 0.39 4.29
C LEU A 107 17.81 0.46 5.72
N LEU A 108 19.08 0.85 5.92
CA LEU A 108 19.68 1.03 7.24
C LEU A 108 19.14 2.28 7.94
N THR A 109 19.00 3.40 7.23
CA THR A 109 18.62 4.68 7.83
C THR A 109 17.11 4.88 7.96
N THR A 110 16.28 4.22 7.16
CA THR A 110 14.81 4.36 7.20
C THR A 110 14.21 4.05 8.58
N PRO A 111 14.50 2.91 9.25
CA PRO A 111 14.00 2.64 10.59
C PRO A 111 14.50 3.66 11.63
N LEU A 112 15.74 4.15 11.47
CA LEU A 112 16.30 5.18 12.36
C LEU A 112 15.57 6.52 12.20
N LYS A 113 15.25 6.92 10.95
CA LYS A 113 14.47 8.14 10.68
C LYS A 113 13.07 8.05 11.28
N VAL A 114 12.34 6.96 11.02
CA VAL A 114 11.02 6.73 11.61
C VAL A 114 11.09 6.80 13.14
N ALA A 115 12.04 6.10 13.75
CA ALA A 115 12.19 6.06 15.20
C ALA A 115 12.54 7.42 15.81
N HIS A 116 13.35 8.24 15.13
CA HIS A 116 13.75 9.56 15.58
C HIS A 116 12.60 10.57 15.46
N TYR A 117 12.02 10.70 14.29
CA TYR A 117 10.98 11.69 14.01
C TYR A 117 9.59 11.30 14.52
N ASN A 118 9.38 10.07 15.00
CA ASN A 118 8.19 9.68 15.76
C ASN A 118 8.31 10.21 17.20
N ASP A 119 8.22 11.52 17.33
CA ASP A 119 8.36 12.25 18.58
C ASP A 119 7.29 13.36 18.68
N PRO A 120 6.46 13.37 19.74
CA PRO A 120 5.39 14.35 19.89
C PRO A 120 5.85 15.81 19.92
N ALA A 121 7.05 16.09 20.47
CA ALA A 121 7.57 17.45 20.53
C ALA A 121 7.98 17.94 19.14
N MET A 122 8.63 17.09 18.33
CA MET A 122 8.95 17.41 16.93
C MET A 122 7.69 17.57 16.08
N TYR A 123 6.66 16.74 16.31
CA TYR A 123 5.37 16.89 15.65
C TYR A 123 4.72 18.24 15.96
N ALA A 124 4.73 18.63 17.25
CA ALA A 124 4.18 19.92 17.68
C ALA A 124 4.94 21.11 17.08
N GLU A 125 6.27 21.02 17.01
CA GLU A 125 7.14 22.08 16.46
C GLU A 125 6.78 22.40 15.00
N VAL A 126 6.53 21.38 14.19
CA VAL A 126 6.14 21.58 12.78
C VAL A 126 4.62 21.62 12.56
N GLY A 127 3.81 21.72 13.61
CA GLY A 127 2.36 21.80 13.54
C GLY A 127 1.69 20.54 12.99
N CYS A 128 2.39 19.41 12.98
CA CYS A 128 1.90 18.14 12.47
C CYS A 128 0.93 17.52 13.49
N ARG A 129 -0.34 17.42 13.14
CA ARG A 129 -1.39 16.91 14.04
C ARG A 129 -1.80 15.46 13.73
N TYR A 130 -0.85 14.64 13.32
CA TYR A 130 -1.12 13.23 13.13
C TYR A 130 -1.26 12.52 14.48
N GLY A 131 -2.45 12.26 14.80
CA GLY A 131 -2.93 11.50 15.92
C GLY A 131 -4.43 11.53 15.82
N ALA A 132 -5.09 10.40 15.92
CA ALA A 132 -6.55 10.39 15.92
C ALA A 132 -7.04 11.26 17.07
N LEU A 133 -7.95 12.17 16.79
CA LEU A 133 -8.67 12.86 17.84
C LEU A 133 -9.41 11.81 18.68
N PRO A 134 -9.49 11.99 20.01
CA PRO A 134 -10.23 11.07 20.85
C PRO A 134 -11.65 10.89 20.30
N VAL A 135 -11.98 9.69 19.88
CA VAL A 135 -13.33 9.34 19.46
C VAL A 135 -14.03 8.71 20.67
N ALA A 136 -15.23 9.16 20.99
CA ALA A 136 -16.03 8.55 22.03
C ALA A 136 -16.17 7.04 21.79
N GLN A 137 -16.00 6.24 22.85
CA GLN A 137 -16.24 4.80 22.76
C GLN A 137 -17.63 4.57 22.19
N ALA A 138 -17.69 3.90 21.05
CA ALA A 138 -18.95 3.53 20.44
C ALA A 138 -19.31 2.12 20.87
N GLU A 139 -20.60 1.94 21.19
CA GLU A 139 -21.11 0.58 21.40
C GLU A 139 -20.81 -0.28 20.19
N ARG A 140 -20.28 -1.49 20.44
CA ARG A 140 -20.05 -2.47 19.37
C ARG A 140 -21.39 -3.01 18.91
N PRO A 141 -21.71 -2.92 17.62
CA PRO A 141 -22.96 -3.44 17.08
C PRO A 141 -23.15 -4.93 17.44
N ARG A 142 -24.37 -5.32 17.74
CA ARG A 142 -24.73 -6.69 18.18
C ARG A 142 -24.30 -7.76 17.16
N TYR A 143 -24.39 -7.48 15.85
CA TYR A 143 -23.97 -8.42 14.81
C TYR A 143 -22.46 -8.77 14.88
N LEU A 144 -21.60 -7.91 15.46
CA LEU A 144 -20.19 -8.25 15.69
C LEU A 144 -20.03 -9.35 16.74
N GLN A 145 -20.90 -9.41 17.73
CA GLN A 145 -20.87 -10.44 18.76
C GLN A 145 -21.49 -11.75 18.27
N GLU A 146 -22.50 -11.68 17.42
CA GLU A 146 -23.28 -12.84 16.97
C GLU A 146 -22.72 -13.52 15.72
N ARG A 147 -22.01 -12.77 14.84
CA ARG A 147 -21.61 -13.20 13.50
C ARG A 147 -20.10 -13.19 13.26
N VAL A 148 -19.30 -12.76 14.24
CA VAL A 148 -17.83 -12.76 14.12
C VAL A 148 -17.27 -13.70 15.17
N ALA A 149 -16.56 -14.74 14.71
CA ALA A 149 -15.82 -15.67 15.55
C ALA A 149 -14.31 -15.55 15.27
N HIS A 150 -13.48 -15.87 16.25
CA HIS A 150 -12.06 -16.01 16.03
C HIS A 150 -11.70 -17.48 15.74
N ALA A 151 -10.87 -17.71 14.74
CA ALA A 151 -10.52 -19.06 14.28
C ALA A 151 -9.90 -19.96 15.38
N ALA A 152 -9.24 -19.35 16.38
CA ALA A 152 -8.69 -20.11 17.51
C ALA A 152 -9.76 -20.71 18.43
N ASP A 153 -10.98 -20.20 18.38
CA ASP A 153 -12.09 -20.68 19.22
C ASP A 153 -12.90 -21.81 18.55
N LEU A 154 -12.63 -22.05 17.24
CA LEU A 154 -13.31 -23.04 16.40
C LEU A 154 -12.43 -24.25 16.05
N ASP A 155 -11.49 -24.63 16.92
CA ASP A 155 -10.53 -25.70 16.65
C ASP A 155 -11.19 -27.07 16.44
N GLY A 156 -10.88 -27.69 15.30
CA GLY A 156 -11.44 -29.00 14.93
C GLY A 156 -12.85 -28.94 14.34
N GLU A 157 -13.50 -27.77 14.29
CA GLU A 157 -14.84 -27.63 13.76
C GLU A 157 -14.90 -27.75 12.23
N THR A 158 -16.04 -28.26 11.77
CA THR A 158 -16.44 -28.23 10.36
C THR A 158 -17.70 -27.38 10.23
N LEU A 159 -17.58 -26.29 9.49
CA LEU A 159 -18.70 -25.42 9.12
C LEU A 159 -19.23 -25.83 7.75
N GLU A 160 -20.54 -25.68 7.54
CA GLU A 160 -21.20 -25.93 6.26
C GLU A 160 -21.88 -24.64 5.76
N CYS A 161 -21.77 -24.35 4.46
CA CYS A 161 -22.38 -23.19 3.84
C CYS A 161 -22.59 -23.40 2.33
N ASP A 162 -23.30 -22.48 1.66
CA ASP A 162 -23.36 -22.49 0.19
C ASP A 162 -22.08 -21.95 -0.41
N VAL A 163 -21.53 -20.87 0.18
CA VAL A 163 -20.33 -20.21 -0.33
C VAL A 163 -19.34 -19.90 0.78
N VAL A 164 -18.10 -20.33 0.62
CA VAL A 164 -16.99 -19.85 1.44
C VAL A 164 -16.20 -18.79 0.68
N VAL A 165 -16.01 -17.61 1.31
CA VAL A 165 -15.24 -16.49 0.76
C VAL A 165 -13.94 -16.35 1.53
N ILE A 166 -12.79 -16.29 0.84
CA ILE A 166 -11.47 -16.17 1.45
C ILE A 166 -10.95 -14.74 1.27
N GLY A 167 -10.98 -13.95 2.33
CA GLY A 167 -10.58 -12.55 2.38
C GLY A 167 -11.75 -11.57 2.41
N THR A 168 -11.53 -10.43 3.08
CA THR A 168 -12.52 -9.35 3.30
C THR A 168 -12.17 -8.04 2.60
N GLY A 169 -11.20 -8.08 1.68
CA GLY A 169 -10.81 -6.92 0.87
C GLY A 169 -11.88 -6.51 -0.14
N ALA A 170 -11.51 -5.65 -1.10
CA ALA A 170 -12.41 -5.05 -2.09
C ALA A 170 -13.29 -6.08 -2.82
N GLY A 171 -12.75 -7.23 -3.22
CA GLY A 171 -13.53 -8.24 -3.93
C GLY A 171 -14.30 -9.17 -3.00
N GLY A 172 -13.67 -9.67 -1.93
CA GLY A 172 -14.27 -10.67 -1.05
C GLY A 172 -15.44 -10.13 -0.22
N ALA A 173 -15.32 -8.92 0.33
CA ALA A 173 -16.40 -8.32 1.09
C ALA A 173 -17.64 -8.02 0.22
N VAL A 174 -17.40 -7.61 -1.04
CA VAL A 174 -18.48 -7.44 -2.04
C VAL A 174 -19.15 -8.79 -2.30
N ALA A 175 -18.36 -9.82 -2.61
CA ALA A 175 -18.91 -11.15 -2.87
C ALA A 175 -19.71 -11.68 -1.67
N ALA A 176 -19.20 -11.51 -0.45
CA ALA A 176 -19.90 -11.95 0.76
C ALA A 176 -21.26 -11.25 0.94
N ARG A 177 -21.30 -9.91 0.78
CA ARG A 177 -22.55 -9.15 0.91
C ARG A 177 -23.54 -9.51 -0.19
N GLU A 178 -23.12 -9.48 -1.45
CA GLU A 178 -24.00 -9.71 -2.58
C GLU A 178 -24.63 -11.11 -2.58
N LEU A 179 -23.87 -12.13 -2.17
CA LEU A 179 -24.36 -13.50 -2.07
C LEU A 179 -25.27 -13.70 -0.84
N ALA A 180 -24.92 -13.13 0.31
CA ALA A 180 -25.76 -13.21 1.51
C ALA A 180 -27.12 -12.51 1.30
N GLU A 181 -27.15 -11.35 0.64
CA GLU A 181 -28.40 -10.62 0.30
C GLU A 181 -29.28 -11.41 -0.70
N ARG A 182 -28.70 -12.33 -1.50
CA ARG A 182 -29.44 -13.25 -2.37
C ARG A 182 -29.92 -14.51 -1.63
N GLY A 183 -29.69 -14.61 -0.30
CA GLY A 183 -30.16 -15.70 0.54
C GLY A 183 -29.22 -16.90 0.63
N HIS A 184 -28.00 -16.83 0.08
CA HIS A 184 -27.02 -17.90 0.24
C HIS A 184 -26.40 -17.87 1.64
N ALA A 185 -26.17 -19.06 2.22
CA ALA A 185 -25.38 -19.20 3.44
C ALA A 185 -23.91 -18.93 3.14
N VAL A 186 -23.34 -17.86 3.71
CA VAL A 186 -21.96 -17.40 3.43
C VAL A 186 -21.10 -17.47 4.67
N VAL A 187 -19.93 -18.13 4.58
CA VAL A 187 -18.86 -18.07 5.58
C VAL A 187 -17.68 -17.33 4.98
N VAL A 188 -17.19 -16.32 5.69
CA VAL A 188 -16.03 -15.50 5.27
C VAL A 188 -14.84 -15.83 6.17
N LEU A 189 -13.69 -16.14 5.58
CA LEU A 189 -12.43 -16.40 6.28
C LEU A 189 -11.49 -15.22 6.05
N GLU A 190 -11.02 -14.58 7.14
CA GLU A 190 -10.06 -13.50 7.09
C GLU A 190 -8.83 -13.83 7.95
N GLU A 191 -7.63 -13.68 7.37
CA GLU A 191 -6.39 -13.97 8.10
C GLU A 191 -6.05 -12.88 9.15
N GLY A 192 -6.49 -11.63 8.93
CA GLY A 192 -6.33 -10.51 9.86
C GLY A 192 -7.41 -10.46 10.94
N GLU A 193 -7.24 -9.50 11.85
CA GLU A 193 -8.19 -9.25 12.93
C GLU A 193 -9.22 -8.19 12.53
N TYR A 194 -10.37 -8.17 13.23
CA TYR A 194 -11.34 -7.10 13.12
C TYR A 194 -10.96 -5.98 14.09
N HIS A 195 -10.61 -4.82 13.56
CA HIS A 195 -10.35 -3.63 14.35
C HIS A 195 -11.54 -2.68 14.30
N HIS A 196 -12.00 -2.28 15.46
CA HIS A 196 -13.04 -1.28 15.62
C HIS A 196 -12.41 0.13 15.57
N ARG A 197 -13.20 1.16 15.27
CA ARG A 197 -12.73 2.53 15.05
C ARG A 197 -11.96 3.13 16.23
N ASP A 198 -12.29 2.75 17.47
CA ASP A 198 -11.60 3.17 18.70
C ASP A 198 -10.18 2.59 18.85
N GLU A 199 -9.82 1.61 18.02
CA GLU A 199 -8.50 1.02 17.96
C GLU A 199 -7.57 1.72 16.94
N PHE A 200 -8.11 2.64 16.13
CA PHE A 200 -7.35 3.39 15.14
C PHE A 200 -6.76 4.66 15.76
N THR A 201 -5.52 4.55 16.26
CA THR A 201 -4.85 5.62 17.01
C THR A 201 -4.24 6.70 16.10
N GLY A 202 -4.16 6.49 14.79
CA GLY A 202 -3.48 7.37 13.84
C GLY A 202 -1.94 7.31 13.92
N HIS A 203 -1.36 6.61 14.89
CA HIS A 203 0.08 6.44 15.00
C HIS A 203 0.62 5.50 13.93
N GLY A 204 1.49 6.02 13.04
CA GLY A 204 1.97 5.31 11.86
C GLY A 204 2.55 3.93 12.16
N ILE A 205 3.50 3.82 13.08
CA ILE A 205 4.16 2.54 13.44
C ILE A 205 3.17 1.55 14.06
N GLU A 206 2.33 2.01 14.98
CA GLU A 206 1.35 1.15 15.65
C GLU A 206 0.34 0.59 14.64
N MET A 207 -0.20 1.45 13.79
CA MET A 207 -1.18 1.06 12.78
C MET A 207 -0.56 0.20 11.68
N GLN A 208 0.68 0.46 11.28
CA GLN A 208 1.38 -0.44 10.35
C GLN A 208 1.53 -1.85 10.93
N ARG A 209 1.82 -1.99 12.21
CA ARG A 209 1.90 -3.29 12.87
C ARG A 209 0.55 -4.02 12.94
N LYS A 210 -0.54 -3.29 13.19
CA LYS A 210 -1.88 -3.86 13.30
C LYS A 210 -2.50 -4.20 11.95
N LEU A 211 -2.34 -3.32 10.96
CA LEU A 211 -3.16 -3.31 9.75
C LEU A 211 -2.41 -3.81 8.51
N TYR A 212 -1.07 -3.72 8.50
CA TYR A 212 -0.28 -4.04 7.31
C TYR A 212 0.35 -5.43 7.39
N ARG A 213 0.39 -6.12 6.26
CA ARG A 213 1.19 -7.33 6.12
C ARG A 213 2.66 -7.01 6.25
N ASP A 214 3.37 -7.80 7.07
CA ASP A 214 4.81 -7.63 7.31
C ASP A 214 5.20 -6.17 7.60
N MET A 215 4.32 -5.41 8.29
CA MET A 215 4.48 -3.99 8.61
C MET A 215 4.71 -3.10 7.35
N GLY A 216 4.15 -3.47 6.21
CA GLY A 216 4.32 -2.77 4.95
C GLY A 216 5.60 -3.14 4.18
N ALA A 217 6.40 -4.09 4.67
CA ALA A 217 7.66 -4.49 4.06
C ALA A 217 7.51 -5.52 2.91
N THR A 218 6.40 -5.49 2.18
CA THR A 218 6.24 -6.29 0.96
C THR A 218 6.92 -5.55 -0.19
N ILE A 219 7.91 -6.18 -0.84
CA ILE A 219 8.78 -5.53 -1.83
C ILE A 219 8.88 -6.37 -3.09
N ALA A 220 8.71 -5.74 -4.26
CA ALA A 220 9.10 -6.33 -5.54
C ALA A 220 10.58 -6.03 -5.82
N VAL A 221 11.27 -7.04 -6.36
CA VAL A 221 12.69 -6.95 -6.75
C VAL A 221 12.81 -7.04 -8.28
N GLY A 222 13.78 -6.32 -8.84
CA GLY A 222 14.02 -6.29 -10.28
C GLY A 222 15.11 -5.28 -10.65
N ASN A 223 14.85 -4.47 -11.66
CA ASN A 223 15.74 -3.36 -11.98
C ASN A 223 15.58 -2.16 -11.01
N ALA A 224 14.55 -2.16 -10.18
CA ALA A 224 14.41 -1.31 -9.00
C ALA A 224 13.79 -2.12 -7.85
N SER A 225 13.93 -1.64 -6.62
CA SER A 225 13.25 -2.17 -5.43
C SER A 225 11.97 -1.36 -5.23
N ILE A 226 10.80 -2.01 -5.28
CA ILE A 226 9.51 -1.32 -5.26
C ILE A 226 8.68 -1.81 -4.07
N PRO A 227 8.50 -1.01 -3.01
CA PRO A 227 7.56 -1.32 -1.94
C PRO A 227 6.12 -1.42 -2.47
N ILE A 228 5.40 -2.46 -2.03
CA ILE A 228 3.98 -2.70 -2.36
C ILE A 228 3.25 -3.01 -1.04
N PRO A 229 2.96 -2.02 -0.19
CA PRO A 229 2.30 -2.26 1.08
C PRO A 229 0.87 -2.78 0.85
N ILE A 230 0.50 -3.86 1.56
CA ILE A 230 -0.83 -4.46 1.51
C ILE A 230 -1.39 -4.68 2.91
N GLY A 231 -2.72 -4.71 3.03
CA GLY A 231 -3.41 -4.91 4.31
C GLY A 231 -3.42 -6.37 4.76
N LYS A 232 -3.47 -6.55 6.08
CA LYS A 232 -3.77 -7.80 6.78
C LYS A 232 -4.69 -7.49 7.96
N THR A 233 -5.93 -7.29 7.66
CA THR A 233 -6.99 -6.90 8.61
C THR A 233 -8.34 -7.13 7.95
N VAL A 234 -9.42 -7.22 8.71
CA VAL A 234 -10.76 -7.14 8.11
C VAL A 234 -10.88 -5.84 7.31
N GLY A 235 -11.33 -5.97 6.07
CA GLY A 235 -11.30 -4.90 5.08
C GLY A 235 -10.08 -4.93 4.15
N GLY A 236 -9.06 -5.73 4.46
CA GLY A 236 -7.85 -5.85 3.64
C GLY A 236 -7.23 -4.48 3.34
N THR A 237 -6.74 -4.29 2.12
CA THR A 237 -6.10 -3.04 1.69
C THR A 237 -7.07 -1.84 1.64
N THR A 238 -8.41 -2.05 1.60
CA THR A 238 -9.36 -0.93 1.66
C THR A 238 -9.31 -0.18 3.00
N THR A 239 -8.93 -0.86 4.09
CA THR A 239 -8.79 -0.25 5.43
C THR A 239 -7.60 0.72 5.49
N ILE A 240 -6.57 0.51 4.68
CA ILE A 240 -5.32 1.28 4.67
C ILE A 240 -5.11 2.16 3.44
N ASN A 241 -6.05 2.20 2.50
CA ASN A 241 -5.98 3.08 1.33
C ASN A 241 -6.48 4.50 1.64
N SER A 242 -6.33 5.41 0.67
CA SER A 242 -6.78 6.81 0.79
C SER A 242 -8.24 7.02 0.41
N GLY A 243 -8.94 5.99 -0.06
CA GLY A 243 -10.36 6.06 -0.41
C GLY A 243 -10.67 6.73 -1.75
N THR A 244 -9.71 6.82 -2.67
CA THR A 244 -9.91 7.35 -4.02
C THR A 244 -10.79 6.43 -4.86
N CYS A 245 -11.77 6.99 -5.56
CA CYS A 245 -12.78 6.27 -6.32
C CYS A 245 -12.86 6.77 -7.76
N TYR A 246 -12.30 6.00 -8.70
CA TYR A 246 -12.40 6.22 -10.13
C TYR A 246 -13.07 5.03 -10.83
N ARG A 247 -13.88 5.28 -11.84
CA ARG A 247 -14.28 4.28 -12.82
C ARG A 247 -13.16 4.12 -13.84
N ALA A 248 -12.90 2.90 -14.30
CA ALA A 248 -11.99 2.69 -15.41
C ALA A 248 -12.53 3.40 -16.68
N PRO A 249 -11.68 4.10 -17.45
CA PRO A 249 -12.11 4.76 -18.68
C PRO A 249 -12.52 3.75 -19.75
N ALA A 250 -13.41 4.16 -20.68
CA ALA A 250 -13.98 3.30 -21.71
C ALA A 250 -12.91 2.54 -22.53
N ARG A 251 -11.78 3.21 -22.86
CA ARG A 251 -10.67 2.62 -23.62
C ARG A 251 -10.08 1.35 -22.97
N ILE A 252 -10.18 1.22 -21.65
CA ILE A 252 -9.71 0.03 -20.94
C ILE A 252 -10.59 -1.18 -21.23
N PHE A 253 -11.90 -0.99 -21.30
CA PHE A 253 -12.83 -2.06 -21.67
C PHE A 253 -12.69 -2.44 -23.14
N ASP A 254 -12.40 -1.47 -24.02
CA ASP A 254 -12.09 -1.73 -25.43
C ASP A 254 -10.82 -2.60 -25.54
N ASP A 255 -9.74 -2.25 -24.82
CA ASP A 255 -8.51 -3.05 -24.71
C ASP A 255 -8.79 -4.47 -24.18
N TRP A 256 -9.66 -4.62 -23.18
CA TRP A 256 -10.02 -5.94 -22.66
C TRP A 256 -10.80 -6.79 -23.65
N ARG A 257 -11.68 -6.19 -24.44
CA ARG A 257 -12.39 -6.91 -25.53
C ARG A 257 -11.44 -7.36 -26.62
N GLU A 258 -10.54 -6.49 -27.06
CA GLU A 258 -9.61 -6.79 -28.16
C GLU A 258 -8.54 -7.83 -27.74
N ARG A 259 -7.91 -7.63 -26.59
CA ARG A 259 -6.75 -8.45 -26.18
C ARG A 259 -7.12 -9.72 -25.44
N PHE A 260 -8.22 -9.74 -24.74
CA PHE A 260 -8.61 -10.85 -23.86
C PHE A 260 -9.93 -11.50 -24.27
N GLY A 261 -10.57 -11.03 -25.34
CA GLY A 261 -11.83 -11.58 -25.86
C GLY A 261 -13.04 -11.36 -24.93
N LEU A 262 -12.98 -10.36 -24.05
CA LEU A 262 -14.00 -10.08 -23.04
C LEU A 262 -15.12 -9.23 -23.63
N THR A 263 -15.93 -9.79 -24.51
CA THR A 263 -16.96 -9.09 -25.29
C THR A 263 -18.12 -8.54 -24.45
N GLU A 264 -18.38 -9.10 -23.28
CA GLU A 264 -19.40 -8.68 -22.32
C GLU A 264 -18.93 -7.57 -21.36
N PHE A 265 -17.79 -6.95 -21.63
CA PHE A 265 -17.28 -5.82 -20.85
C PHE A 265 -17.18 -4.59 -21.73
N SER A 266 -18.08 -3.64 -21.52
CA SER A 266 -17.99 -2.27 -22.03
C SER A 266 -18.24 -1.29 -20.89
N ALA A 267 -17.96 0.00 -21.08
CA ALA A 267 -18.24 1.02 -20.07
C ALA A 267 -19.72 1.02 -19.70
N ASP A 268 -20.62 0.87 -20.68
CA ASP A 268 -22.07 0.86 -20.46
C ASP A 268 -22.53 -0.41 -19.71
N GLN A 269 -22.01 -1.58 -20.10
CA GLN A 269 -22.33 -2.84 -19.40
C GLN A 269 -21.83 -2.84 -17.95
N MET A 270 -20.72 -2.18 -17.67
CA MET A 270 -20.16 -2.08 -16.32
C MET A 270 -20.75 -0.92 -15.49
N ALA A 271 -21.40 0.06 -16.13
CA ALA A 271 -21.94 1.24 -15.44
C ALA A 271 -22.91 0.91 -14.28
N PRO A 272 -23.85 -0.07 -14.39
CA PRO A 272 -24.73 -0.42 -13.28
C PRO A 272 -23.98 -0.97 -12.05
N TYR A 273 -22.93 -1.77 -12.29
CA TYR A 273 -22.12 -2.34 -11.21
C TYR A 273 -21.29 -1.27 -10.50
N TYR A 274 -20.72 -0.32 -11.25
CA TYR A 274 -20.07 0.86 -10.66
C TYR A 274 -21.05 1.71 -9.85
N ALA A 275 -22.24 1.98 -10.36
CA ALA A 275 -23.25 2.76 -9.67
C ALA A 275 -23.65 2.11 -8.33
N ARG A 276 -23.87 0.79 -8.32
CA ARG A 276 -24.17 0.03 -7.09
C ARG A 276 -23.04 0.14 -6.06
N VAL A 277 -21.79 0.07 -6.50
CA VAL A 277 -20.61 0.24 -5.61
C VAL A 277 -20.52 1.67 -5.09
N GLU A 278 -20.71 2.67 -5.95
CA GLU A 278 -20.72 4.10 -5.56
C GLU A 278 -21.79 4.41 -4.51
N GLU A 279 -22.98 3.82 -4.64
CA GLU A 279 -24.07 3.96 -3.68
C GLU A 279 -23.68 3.39 -2.31
N VAL A 280 -23.18 2.15 -2.25
CA VAL A 280 -22.80 1.50 -0.99
C VAL A 280 -21.63 2.20 -0.31
N LEU A 281 -20.69 2.70 -1.09
CA LEU A 281 -19.53 3.43 -0.60
C LEU A 281 -19.80 4.92 -0.37
N GLU A 282 -20.98 5.42 -0.76
CA GLU A 282 -21.37 6.82 -0.65
C GLU A 282 -20.31 7.74 -1.30
N VAL A 283 -19.93 7.44 -2.55
CA VAL A 283 -18.85 8.12 -3.25
C VAL A 283 -19.22 9.57 -3.57
N ALA A 284 -18.42 10.52 -3.07
CA ALA A 284 -18.62 11.94 -3.27
C ALA A 284 -17.29 12.67 -3.52
N PRO A 285 -17.29 13.88 -4.10
CA PRO A 285 -16.09 14.69 -4.19
C PRO A 285 -15.50 14.99 -2.81
N ALA A 286 -14.17 15.07 -2.74
CA ALA A 286 -13.47 15.51 -1.53
C ALA A 286 -13.95 16.90 -1.10
N GLN A 287 -14.21 17.07 0.19
CA GLN A 287 -14.75 18.33 0.71
C GLN A 287 -13.70 19.45 0.62
N ALA A 288 -14.05 20.57 -0.01
CA ALA A 288 -13.14 21.69 -0.28
C ALA A 288 -12.40 22.20 0.97
N ARG A 289 -13.08 22.25 2.11
CA ARG A 289 -12.51 22.71 3.40
C ARG A 289 -11.35 21.85 3.91
N TYR A 290 -11.22 20.62 3.44
CA TYR A 290 -10.18 19.67 3.88
C TYR A 290 -9.14 19.34 2.80
N LEU A 291 -9.15 20.06 1.66
CA LEU A 291 -8.15 19.84 0.59
C LEU A 291 -6.74 20.30 0.99
N GLY A 292 -6.64 21.22 1.97
CA GLY A 292 -5.37 21.71 2.49
C GLY A 292 -4.56 22.58 1.51
N GLY A 293 -3.36 22.98 1.94
CA GLY A 293 -2.47 23.84 1.15
C GLY A 293 -1.92 23.13 -0.08
N VAL A 294 -1.64 21.83 0.00
CA VAL A 294 -1.15 21.06 -1.15
C VAL A 294 -2.15 21.13 -2.30
N GLY A 295 -3.43 20.87 -2.04
CA GLY A 295 -4.49 21.00 -3.07
C GLY A 295 -4.57 22.40 -3.66
N ARG A 296 -4.42 23.45 -2.82
CA ARG A 296 -4.45 24.86 -3.28
C ARG A 296 -3.29 25.21 -4.21
N VAL A 297 -2.05 24.81 -3.89
CA VAL A 297 -0.90 25.14 -4.76
C VAL A 297 -0.91 24.34 -6.05
N ILE A 298 -1.39 23.10 -6.03
CA ILE A 298 -1.60 22.30 -7.25
C ILE A 298 -2.69 22.94 -8.13
N ALA A 299 -3.82 23.34 -7.56
CA ALA A 299 -4.87 24.04 -8.29
C ALA A 299 -4.34 25.30 -8.96
N ARG A 300 -3.68 26.19 -8.20
CA ARG A 300 -3.07 27.43 -8.71
C ARG A 300 -2.09 27.18 -9.86
N GLY A 301 -1.22 26.17 -9.72
CA GLY A 301 -0.28 25.79 -10.77
C GLY A 301 -0.96 25.26 -12.03
N CYS A 302 -1.99 24.43 -11.88
CA CYS A 302 -2.77 23.90 -13.00
C CYS A 302 -3.58 25.01 -13.70
N GLU A 303 -4.22 25.92 -12.97
CA GLU A 303 -4.92 27.06 -13.51
C GLU A 303 -3.99 27.94 -14.36
N ALA A 304 -2.76 28.23 -13.86
CA ALA A 304 -1.76 29.01 -14.60
C ALA A 304 -1.29 28.32 -15.89
N LEU A 305 -1.34 26.98 -15.94
CA LEU A 305 -0.92 26.18 -17.11
C LEU A 305 -2.09 25.73 -17.99
N GLY A 306 -3.34 25.98 -17.60
CA GLY A 306 -4.53 25.55 -18.32
C GLY A 306 -4.78 24.04 -18.27
N TYR A 307 -4.34 23.34 -17.22
CA TYR A 307 -4.50 21.90 -17.09
C TYR A 307 -5.83 21.53 -16.41
N LYS A 308 -6.42 20.42 -16.83
CA LYS A 308 -7.61 19.85 -16.19
C LYS A 308 -7.25 19.26 -14.83
N HIS A 309 -7.93 19.74 -13.78
CA HIS A 309 -7.68 19.33 -12.39
C HIS A 309 -8.93 19.45 -11.53
N GLY A 310 -8.92 18.87 -10.33
CA GLY A 310 -10.04 19.02 -9.40
C GLY A 310 -9.96 18.14 -8.17
N PRO A 311 -10.96 18.28 -7.27
CA PRO A 311 -11.10 17.40 -6.10
C PRO A 311 -11.34 15.95 -6.53
N LEU A 312 -10.63 15.02 -5.89
CA LEU A 312 -10.85 13.58 -6.07
C LEU A 312 -12.23 13.15 -5.58
N ARG A 313 -12.86 12.21 -6.27
CA ARG A 313 -14.01 11.47 -5.75
C ARG A 313 -13.52 10.42 -4.74
N ARG A 314 -14.17 10.34 -3.58
CA ARG A 314 -13.75 9.48 -2.48
C ARG A 314 -14.94 8.82 -1.79
N ASN A 315 -14.70 7.64 -1.21
CA ASN A 315 -15.66 6.96 -0.35
C ASN A 315 -15.59 7.45 1.11
N ALA A 316 -15.62 8.76 1.31
CA ALA A 316 -15.52 9.36 2.64
C ALA A 316 -16.42 10.59 2.78
N PRO A 317 -17.78 10.43 2.69
CA PRO A 317 -18.72 11.56 2.67
C PRO A 317 -18.73 12.36 3.97
N ALA A 318 -18.51 11.69 5.11
CA ALA A 318 -18.47 12.30 6.45
C ALA A 318 -17.05 12.63 6.92
N CYS A 319 -16.09 12.81 5.99
CA CYS A 319 -14.70 13.10 6.35
C CYS A 319 -14.60 14.38 7.18
N ASP A 320 -13.88 14.31 8.28
CA ASP A 320 -13.59 15.42 9.21
C ASP A 320 -12.15 15.95 9.11
N GLY A 321 -11.37 15.47 8.12
CA GLY A 321 -10.05 15.99 7.80
C GLY A 321 -8.92 15.52 8.71
N GLN A 322 -9.08 14.41 9.45
CA GLN A 322 -8.03 13.93 10.39
C GLN A 322 -6.71 13.50 9.75
N GLY A 323 -6.64 13.32 8.44
CA GLY A 323 -5.38 13.03 7.74
C GLY A 323 -4.83 11.60 7.84
N VAL A 324 -5.48 10.71 8.60
CA VAL A 324 -4.95 9.37 8.95
C VAL A 324 -5.49 8.21 8.10
N CYS A 325 -5.97 8.46 6.90
CA CYS A 325 -6.65 7.47 6.06
C CYS A 325 -5.89 6.14 5.90
N CYS A 326 -4.55 6.19 5.76
CA CYS A 326 -3.70 5.02 5.59
C CYS A 326 -3.45 4.24 6.91
N PHE A 327 -3.89 4.77 8.04
CA PHE A 327 -3.73 4.17 9.37
C PHE A 327 -5.06 3.72 9.99
N GLY A 328 -6.10 3.55 9.17
CA GLY A 328 -7.47 3.34 9.60
C GLY A 328 -8.21 4.68 9.77
N CYS A 329 -9.53 4.65 9.74
CA CYS A 329 -10.35 5.84 9.92
C CYS A 329 -11.05 5.78 11.29
N PRO A 330 -10.65 6.62 12.28
CA PRO A 330 -11.18 6.54 13.64
C PRO A 330 -12.63 7.02 13.75
N THR A 331 -13.17 7.65 12.71
CA THR A 331 -14.56 8.14 12.67
C THR A 331 -15.48 7.29 11.77
N ASP A 332 -14.94 6.23 11.13
CA ASP A 332 -15.63 5.42 10.11
C ASP A 332 -16.12 6.24 8.90
N ALA A 333 -15.67 7.50 8.77
CA ALA A 333 -16.02 8.35 7.64
C ALA A 333 -15.52 7.78 6.29
N LYS A 334 -14.36 7.11 6.28
CA LYS A 334 -13.90 6.36 5.13
C LYS A 334 -14.61 5.00 5.06
N ARG A 335 -15.43 4.81 4.03
CA ARG A 335 -16.28 3.65 3.77
C ARG A 335 -15.49 2.46 3.23
N SER A 336 -14.36 2.12 3.88
CA SER A 336 -13.63 0.87 3.62
C SER A 336 -14.50 -0.34 3.92
N THR A 337 -14.18 -1.51 3.38
CA THR A 337 -15.10 -2.67 3.45
C THR A 337 -15.39 -3.14 4.86
N ASN A 338 -14.48 -2.90 5.84
CA ASN A 338 -14.73 -3.21 7.27
C ASN A 338 -15.88 -2.38 7.89
N VAL A 339 -16.25 -1.24 7.31
CA VAL A 339 -17.35 -0.38 7.79
C VAL A 339 -18.52 -0.29 6.80
N SER A 340 -18.37 -0.80 5.60
CA SER A 340 -19.42 -0.82 4.57
C SER A 340 -19.91 -2.25 4.26
N TYR A 341 -19.22 -2.96 3.38
CA TYR A 341 -19.67 -4.25 2.86
C TYR A 341 -19.68 -5.38 3.91
N VAL A 342 -18.67 -5.46 4.79
CA VAL A 342 -18.62 -6.51 5.82
C VAL A 342 -19.80 -6.39 6.80
N PRO A 343 -20.11 -5.22 7.40
CA PRO A 343 -21.31 -5.06 8.21
C PRO A 343 -22.60 -5.40 7.49
N LEU A 344 -22.74 -5.07 6.21
CA LEU A 344 -23.92 -5.40 5.42
C LEU A 344 -24.03 -6.92 5.19
N ALA A 345 -22.92 -7.61 4.88
CA ALA A 345 -22.89 -9.07 4.77
C ALA A 345 -23.31 -9.76 6.08
N LEU A 346 -22.77 -9.30 7.23
CA LEU A 346 -23.12 -9.86 8.55
C LEU A 346 -24.59 -9.64 8.89
N LYS A 347 -25.15 -8.47 8.60
CA LYS A 347 -26.58 -8.17 8.76
C LYS A 347 -27.46 -9.06 7.86
N ALA A 348 -26.97 -9.39 6.67
CA ALA A 348 -27.65 -10.31 5.75
C ALA A 348 -27.48 -11.81 6.12
N GLY A 349 -26.80 -12.11 7.23
CA GLY A 349 -26.68 -13.48 7.76
C GLY A 349 -25.34 -14.17 7.52
N ALA A 350 -24.38 -13.53 6.83
CA ALA A 350 -23.04 -14.08 6.66
C ALA A 350 -22.34 -14.25 8.02
N GLN A 351 -21.42 -15.21 8.12
CA GLN A 351 -20.54 -15.41 9.27
C GLN A 351 -19.12 -15.06 8.90
N LEU A 352 -18.41 -14.33 9.77
CA LEU A 352 -17.00 -13.98 9.61
C LEU A 352 -16.15 -14.72 10.63
N VAL A 353 -15.08 -15.37 10.14
CA VAL A 353 -14.06 -16.00 10.99
C VAL A 353 -12.74 -15.25 10.79
N THR A 354 -12.29 -14.53 11.83
CA THR A 354 -11.03 -13.77 11.85
C THR A 354 -9.86 -14.63 12.31
N GLY A 355 -8.62 -14.19 12.04
CA GLY A 355 -7.41 -14.97 12.34
C GLY A 355 -7.32 -16.28 11.54
N ALA A 356 -8.14 -16.45 10.50
CA ALA A 356 -8.31 -17.66 9.71
C ALA A 356 -7.50 -17.63 8.41
N ARG A 357 -6.30 -18.17 8.42
CA ARG A 357 -5.49 -18.27 7.20
C ARG A 357 -5.90 -19.52 6.40
N ALA A 358 -6.46 -19.32 5.21
CA ALA A 358 -6.75 -20.39 4.27
C ALA A 358 -5.44 -21.05 3.79
N GLU A 359 -5.36 -22.37 3.87
CA GLU A 359 -4.17 -23.13 3.48
C GLU A 359 -4.43 -24.17 2.40
N LYS A 360 -5.63 -24.77 2.40
CA LYS A 360 -5.98 -25.81 1.46
C LYS A 360 -7.38 -25.60 0.91
N ILE A 361 -7.53 -25.65 -0.40
CA ILE A 361 -8.80 -25.74 -1.10
C ILE A 361 -9.12 -27.23 -1.23
N LEU A 362 -10.30 -27.64 -0.79
CA LEU A 362 -10.77 -28.99 -0.90
C LEU A 362 -11.37 -29.20 -2.29
N VAL A 363 -10.91 -30.24 -2.97
CA VAL A 363 -11.39 -30.61 -4.32
C VAL A 363 -11.84 -32.07 -4.30
N GLU A 364 -13.06 -32.32 -4.77
CA GLU A 364 -13.63 -33.65 -4.93
C GLU A 364 -14.18 -33.78 -6.37
N HIS A 365 -13.82 -34.85 -7.03
CA HIS A 365 -14.20 -35.09 -8.44
C HIS A 365 -13.89 -33.90 -9.38
N GLY A 366 -12.76 -33.22 -9.13
CA GLY A 366 -12.33 -32.06 -9.92
C GLY A 366 -13.02 -30.73 -9.58
N ARG A 367 -13.97 -30.71 -8.63
CA ARG A 367 -14.73 -29.53 -8.21
C ARG A 367 -14.26 -29.03 -6.85
N ALA A 368 -14.16 -27.72 -6.67
CA ALA A 368 -13.92 -27.11 -5.35
C ALA A 368 -15.15 -27.28 -4.46
N VAL A 369 -14.92 -27.82 -3.22
CA VAL A 369 -15.98 -28.17 -2.27
C VAL A 369 -15.73 -27.65 -0.85
N GLY A 370 -14.78 -26.75 -0.68
CA GLY A 370 -14.51 -26.15 0.64
C GLY A 370 -13.07 -25.72 0.84
N VAL A 371 -12.77 -25.33 2.07
CA VAL A 371 -11.47 -24.76 2.47
C VAL A 371 -11.05 -25.28 3.83
N VAL A 372 -9.76 -25.53 4.00
CA VAL A 372 -9.14 -25.70 5.32
C VAL A 372 -8.36 -24.45 5.67
N ALA A 373 -8.67 -23.84 6.81
CA ALA A 373 -7.96 -22.71 7.37
C ALA A 373 -7.25 -23.08 8.67
N ARG A 374 -6.24 -22.29 9.05
CA ARG A 374 -5.49 -22.44 10.30
C ARG A 374 -5.34 -21.13 11.05
N SER A 375 -5.30 -21.25 12.38
CA SER A 375 -4.97 -20.19 13.32
C SER A 375 -4.07 -20.74 14.42
N LYS A 376 -2.84 -20.24 14.54
CA LYS A 376 -1.90 -20.61 15.63
C LYS A 376 -1.79 -22.15 15.88
N GLY A 377 -1.77 -22.93 14.79
CA GLY A 377 -1.70 -24.40 14.86
C GLY A 377 -3.08 -25.12 14.88
N LYS A 378 -4.13 -24.45 15.19
CA LYS A 378 -5.51 -24.94 15.18
C LYS A 378 -6.08 -25.00 13.76
N LYS A 379 -7.02 -25.89 13.49
CA LYS A 379 -7.56 -26.18 12.17
C LYS A 379 -9.09 -26.02 12.14
N ILE A 380 -9.59 -25.36 11.10
CA ILE A 380 -11.02 -25.26 10.79
C ILE A 380 -11.24 -25.77 9.37
N THR A 381 -12.32 -26.50 9.16
CA THR A 381 -12.77 -26.92 7.84
C THR A 381 -14.07 -26.21 7.51
N VAL A 382 -14.18 -25.64 6.30
CA VAL A 382 -15.45 -25.11 5.78
C VAL A 382 -15.81 -25.88 4.53
N ARG A 383 -16.95 -26.55 4.54
CA ARG A 383 -17.53 -27.24 3.39
C ARG A 383 -18.48 -26.28 2.68
N ALA A 384 -18.39 -26.18 1.36
CA ALA A 384 -19.18 -25.25 0.57
C ALA A 384 -19.47 -25.78 -0.83
N ARG A 385 -20.54 -25.32 -1.45
CA ARG A 385 -20.89 -25.63 -2.85
C ARG A 385 -20.06 -24.79 -3.82
N ALA A 386 -19.58 -23.60 -3.38
CA ALA A 386 -18.66 -22.74 -4.13
C ALA A 386 -17.59 -22.15 -3.21
N VAL A 387 -16.38 -21.93 -3.77
CA VAL A 387 -15.26 -21.30 -3.09
C VAL A 387 -14.88 -20.02 -3.84
N VAL A 388 -14.89 -18.88 -3.16
CA VAL A 388 -14.49 -17.59 -3.69
C VAL A 388 -13.15 -17.19 -3.08
N VAL A 389 -12.11 -17.08 -3.92
CA VAL A 389 -10.77 -16.63 -3.51
C VAL A 389 -10.65 -15.13 -3.73
N ALA A 390 -10.34 -14.40 -2.67
CA ALA A 390 -10.17 -12.95 -2.66
C ALA A 390 -9.02 -12.51 -1.74
N CYS A 391 -7.88 -13.25 -1.81
CA CYS A 391 -6.70 -13.02 -0.96
C CYS A 391 -5.83 -11.84 -1.44
N GLY A 392 -6.20 -11.18 -2.54
CA GLY A 392 -5.43 -10.13 -3.21
C GLY A 392 -4.34 -10.68 -4.13
N SER A 393 -3.91 -9.84 -5.09
CA SER A 393 -3.07 -10.25 -6.23
C SER A 393 -1.70 -10.83 -5.85
N LEU A 394 -1.22 -10.58 -4.62
CA LEU A 394 0.06 -11.14 -4.16
C LEU A 394 -0.08 -12.49 -3.46
N LEU A 395 -1.29 -12.86 -2.98
CA LEU A 395 -1.49 -14.06 -2.19
C LEU A 395 -2.41 -15.08 -2.89
N THR A 396 -3.36 -14.64 -3.68
CA THR A 396 -4.24 -15.52 -4.47
C THR A 396 -3.44 -16.50 -5.33
N PRO A 397 -2.42 -16.08 -6.12
CA PRO A 397 -1.66 -17.05 -6.90
C PRO A 397 -0.87 -18.05 -6.04
N LEU A 398 -0.42 -17.64 -4.85
CA LEU A 398 0.30 -18.54 -3.95
C LEU A 398 -0.61 -19.61 -3.35
N LEU A 399 -1.84 -19.23 -2.98
CA LEU A 399 -2.83 -20.20 -2.48
C LEU A 399 -3.17 -21.22 -3.57
N LEU A 400 -3.42 -20.77 -4.79
CA LEU A 400 -3.76 -21.63 -5.91
C LEU A 400 -2.58 -22.54 -6.29
N GLU A 401 -1.37 -22.01 -6.44
CA GLU A 401 -0.17 -22.78 -6.79
C GLU A 401 0.14 -23.85 -5.75
N LYS A 402 0.03 -23.51 -4.44
CA LYS A 402 0.21 -24.45 -3.33
C LYS A 402 -0.77 -25.64 -3.41
N ASN A 403 -1.95 -25.42 -3.98
CA ASN A 403 -3.00 -26.43 -4.09
C ASN A 403 -3.04 -27.09 -5.49
N GLY A 404 -2.14 -26.74 -6.42
CA GLY A 404 -2.11 -27.30 -7.77
C GLY A 404 -3.29 -26.87 -8.65
N LEU A 405 -3.89 -25.68 -8.39
CA LEU A 405 -5.09 -25.19 -9.06
C LEU A 405 -4.78 -23.96 -9.93
N GLY A 406 -5.57 -23.73 -10.96
CA GLY A 406 -5.46 -22.58 -11.87
C GLY A 406 -4.18 -22.56 -12.71
N GLY A 407 -3.44 -23.67 -12.77
CA GLY A 407 -2.15 -23.77 -13.46
C GLY A 407 -2.22 -24.10 -14.95
N GLY A 408 -3.38 -24.51 -15.46
CA GLY A 408 -3.54 -25.08 -16.81
C GLY A 408 -3.03 -24.20 -17.95
N SER A 409 -3.19 -22.87 -17.84
CA SER A 409 -2.69 -21.92 -18.84
C SER A 409 -1.21 -21.53 -18.67
N GLY A 410 -0.59 -21.86 -17.55
CA GLY A 410 0.73 -21.32 -17.16
C GLY A 410 0.76 -19.82 -16.88
N GLN A 411 -0.41 -19.16 -16.77
CA GLN A 411 -0.51 -17.72 -16.52
C GLN A 411 -0.59 -17.34 -15.03
N LEU A 412 -0.87 -18.30 -14.16
CA LEU A 412 -0.97 -18.06 -12.72
C LEU A 412 0.32 -17.44 -12.16
N GLY A 413 0.17 -16.39 -11.36
CA GLY A 413 1.28 -15.63 -10.80
C GLY A 413 2.03 -14.73 -11.79
N ARG A 414 1.68 -14.73 -13.07
CA ARG A 414 2.24 -13.85 -14.12
C ARG A 414 1.40 -12.59 -14.29
N ASN A 415 1.84 -11.72 -15.18
CA ASN A 415 1.11 -10.52 -15.62
C ASN A 415 0.86 -9.49 -14.50
N LEU A 416 1.64 -9.52 -13.42
CA LEU A 416 1.52 -8.54 -12.34
C LEU A 416 1.69 -7.12 -12.91
N SER A 417 0.65 -6.29 -12.77
CA SER A 417 0.64 -4.85 -12.95
C SER A 417 0.57 -4.20 -11.55
N ILE A 418 1.19 -3.04 -11.36
CA ILE A 418 1.29 -2.45 -10.02
C ILE A 418 1.02 -0.94 -9.96
N HIS A 419 0.87 -0.25 -11.11
CA HIS A 419 0.85 1.20 -11.20
C HIS A 419 2.06 1.83 -10.48
N PRO A 420 3.28 1.75 -11.06
CA PRO A 420 4.44 2.40 -10.48
C PRO A 420 4.17 3.88 -10.22
N ALA A 421 4.48 4.33 -9.01
CA ALA A 421 4.21 5.68 -8.55
C ALA A 421 5.49 6.33 -8.03
N VAL A 422 5.62 7.63 -8.27
CA VAL A 422 6.70 8.48 -7.75
C VAL A 422 6.10 9.76 -7.20
N ALA A 423 6.84 10.47 -6.36
CA ALA A 423 6.44 11.76 -5.82
C ALA A 423 7.55 12.81 -6.04
N ALA A 424 7.16 14.06 -6.03
CA ALA A 424 8.07 15.19 -5.91
C ALA A 424 7.62 16.10 -4.77
N LEU A 425 8.60 16.77 -4.15
CA LEU A 425 8.37 17.76 -3.12
C LEU A 425 8.60 19.15 -3.68
N ALA A 426 7.94 20.14 -3.09
CA ALA A 426 8.21 21.53 -3.42
C ALA A 426 8.20 22.39 -2.16
N LEU A 427 9.15 23.36 -2.09
CA LEU A 427 9.24 24.33 -1.02
C LEU A 427 8.66 25.67 -1.47
N PHE A 428 7.85 26.24 -0.58
CA PHE A 428 7.18 27.51 -0.76
C PHE A 428 7.60 28.50 0.33
N ASP A 429 7.49 29.80 0.05
CA ASP A 429 7.69 30.84 1.07
C ASP A 429 6.44 30.95 1.98
N GLU A 430 5.27 30.64 1.45
CA GLU A 430 4.02 30.57 2.20
C GLU A 430 3.87 29.23 2.96
N GLU A 431 3.04 29.22 4.00
CA GLU A 431 2.68 28.03 4.73
C GLU A 431 1.70 27.17 3.93
N ILE A 432 2.06 25.91 3.69
CA ILE A 432 1.27 24.92 2.96
C ILE A 432 0.44 24.07 3.92
N ASP A 433 1.00 23.70 5.07
CA ASP A 433 0.36 22.85 6.09
C ASP A 433 -0.30 21.59 5.49
N GLY A 434 0.50 20.75 4.85
CA GLY A 434 0.02 19.53 4.19
C GLY A 434 -0.46 18.44 5.14
N THR A 435 -0.17 18.56 6.44
CA THR A 435 -0.47 17.53 7.45
C THR A 435 -1.90 17.58 7.97
N ASN A 436 -2.56 18.74 7.95
CA ASN A 436 -3.90 18.96 8.50
C ASN A 436 -4.97 18.94 7.40
N ALA A 437 -4.93 17.94 6.53
CA ALA A 437 -5.77 17.86 5.35
C ALA A 437 -6.07 16.40 4.98
N ILE A 438 -6.97 16.18 4.03
CA ILE A 438 -7.11 14.90 3.35
C ILE A 438 -5.77 14.57 2.69
N PRO A 439 -5.12 13.42 3.02
CA PRO A 439 -3.80 13.09 2.49
C PRO A 439 -3.79 13.00 0.96
N GLN A 440 -4.89 12.52 0.36
CA GLN A 440 -5.08 12.36 -1.08
C GLN A 440 -6.49 12.87 -1.42
N GLY A 441 -6.58 14.17 -1.72
CA GLY A 441 -7.87 14.85 -1.94
C GLY A 441 -7.99 15.53 -3.29
N TYR A 442 -6.91 15.64 -4.08
CA TYR A 442 -6.84 16.41 -5.32
C TYR A 442 -6.14 15.63 -6.44
N ALA A 443 -6.47 15.93 -7.69
CA ALA A 443 -5.89 15.31 -8.87
C ALA A 443 -5.59 16.31 -9.99
N ILE A 444 -4.63 15.96 -10.88
CA ILE A 444 -4.47 16.53 -12.20
C ILE A 444 -4.83 15.43 -13.21
N GLU A 445 -5.86 15.68 -14.00
CA GLU A 445 -6.45 14.68 -14.90
C GLU A 445 -6.07 14.89 -16.38
N GLU A 446 -5.36 15.98 -16.71
CA GLU A 446 -4.99 16.39 -18.06
C GLU A 446 -4.25 15.30 -18.85
N PHE A 447 -3.49 14.46 -18.15
CA PHE A 447 -2.56 13.52 -18.77
C PHE A 447 -3.02 12.05 -18.70
N HIS A 448 -4.31 11.81 -18.43
CA HIS A 448 -4.88 10.45 -18.37
C HIS A 448 -4.67 9.68 -19.68
N ASP A 449 -4.78 10.35 -20.82
CA ASP A 449 -4.60 9.71 -22.14
C ASP A 449 -3.12 9.40 -22.44
N GLU A 450 -2.19 10.09 -21.75
CA GLU A 450 -0.76 9.73 -21.76
C GLU A 450 -0.47 8.55 -20.78
N GLY A 451 -1.46 8.05 -20.06
CA GLY A 451 -1.32 7.02 -19.04
C GLY A 451 -0.66 7.52 -17.77
N ILE A 452 -0.84 8.79 -17.40
CA ILE A 452 -0.30 9.42 -16.20
C ILE A 452 -1.45 10.04 -15.40
N LEU A 453 -1.64 9.58 -14.15
CA LEU A 453 -2.57 10.18 -13.20
C LEU A 453 -1.79 10.81 -12.05
N PHE A 454 -2.04 12.10 -11.82
CA PHE A 454 -1.43 12.80 -10.70
C PHE A 454 -2.40 12.83 -9.52
N GLU A 455 -1.97 12.25 -8.44
CA GLU A 455 -2.59 12.30 -7.13
C GLU A 455 -1.50 12.12 -6.09
N GLY A 456 -1.66 12.65 -4.91
CA GLY A 456 -0.59 12.59 -3.93
C GLY A 456 -1.08 12.45 -2.52
N ALA A 457 -0.21 11.99 -1.65
CA ALA A 457 -0.46 11.92 -0.24
C ALA A 457 0.65 12.65 0.51
N PHE A 458 0.26 13.55 1.41
CA PHE A 458 1.18 14.12 2.38
C PHE A 458 1.27 13.18 3.58
N ALA A 459 2.50 12.84 4.00
CA ALA A 459 2.74 11.88 5.05
C ALA A 459 2.91 12.56 6.43
N PRO A 460 2.74 11.83 7.56
CA PRO A 460 3.23 12.26 8.86
C PRO A 460 4.74 12.49 8.85
N LEU A 461 5.24 13.30 9.79
CA LEU A 461 6.65 13.71 9.84
C LEU A 461 7.64 12.53 9.80
N ASP A 462 7.39 11.48 10.57
CA ASP A 462 8.22 10.27 10.65
C ASP A 462 8.21 9.46 9.34
N ILE A 463 7.04 9.26 8.76
CA ILE A 463 6.88 8.54 7.48
C ILE A 463 7.42 9.38 6.32
N GLY A 464 7.19 10.70 6.35
CA GLY A 464 7.77 11.64 5.39
C GLY A 464 9.30 11.59 5.41
N ALA A 465 9.91 11.69 6.58
CA ALA A 465 11.37 11.57 6.76
C ALA A 465 11.93 10.25 6.20
N ALA A 466 11.21 9.15 6.43
CA ALA A 466 11.58 7.83 5.91
C ALA A 466 11.52 7.74 4.38
N SER A 467 10.60 8.49 3.76
CA SER A 467 10.37 8.47 2.31
C SER A 467 11.45 9.24 1.54
N PHE A 468 12.16 10.17 2.19
CA PHE A 468 13.18 11.00 1.53
C PHE A 468 14.54 10.31 1.50
N PRO A 469 15.21 10.18 0.33
CA PRO A 469 16.53 9.60 0.20
C PRO A 469 17.65 10.56 0.65
N ILE A 470 17.33 11.59 1.41
CA ILE A 470 18.20 12.64 1.92
C ILE A 470 18.64 12.29 3.35
N ILE A 471 19.84 12.68 3.73
CA ILE A 471 20.41 12.50 5.09
C ILE A 471 21.19 13.77 5.50
N GLY A 472 21.61 13.81 6.77
CA GLY A 472 22.43 14.91 7.28
C GLY A 472 21.64 16.20 7.49
N ALA A 473 22.38 17.32 7.53
CA ALA A 473 21.80 18.65 7.74
C ALA A 473 20.71 19.02 6.71
N PRO A 474 20.84 18.69 5.40
CA PRO A 474 19.78 18.97 4.43
C PRO A 474 18.44 18.28 4.75
N LEU A 475 18.47 17.06 5.30
CA LEU A 475 17.24 16.39 5.74
C LEU A 475 16.60 17.13 6.91
N VAL A 476 17.41 17.50 7.90
CA VAL A 476 16.91 18.16 9.12
C VAL A 476 16.31 19.53 8.76
N GLU A 477 16.99 20.32 7.95
CA GLU A 477 16.52 21.62 7.47
C GLU A 477 15.19 21.50 6.70
N LEU A 478 15.09 20.50 5.81
CA LEU A 478 13.84 20.21 5.09
C LEU A 478 12.70 19.90 6.03
N LEU A 479 12.94 19.09 7.07
CA LEU A 479 11.90 18.66 8.02
C LEU A 479 11.54 19.74 9.04
N GLU A 480 12.44 20.62 9.42
CA GLU A 480 12.13 21.83 10.21
C GLU A 480 11.25 22.81 9.42
N GLY A 481 11.36 22.80 8.09
CA GLY A 481 10.51 23.54 7.16
C GLY A 481 9.24 22.79 6.73
N TYR A 482 8.81 21.73 7.42
CA TYR A 482 7.74 20.82 6.98
C TYR A 482 6.41 21.51 6.67
N ARG A 483 6.09 22.61 7.35
CA ARG A 483 4.88 23.43 7.11
C ARG A 483 4.88 24.15 5.76
N HIS A 484 6.05 24.38 5.18
CA HIS A 484 6.24 25.05 3.87
C HIS A 484 6.41 24.04 2.73
N LEU A 485 6.29 22.76 3.02
CA LEU A 485 6.50 21.67 2.07
C LEU A 485 5.18 21.23 1.45
N ALA A 486 5.13 21.12 0.14
CA ALA A 486 4.11 20.36 -0.57
C ALA A 486 4.71 19.02 -1.03
N CYS A 487 3.93 17.95 -0.90
CA CYS A 487 4.23 16.64 -1.48
C CYS A 487 3.04 16.24 -2.37
N PHE A 488 3.32 15.93 -3.62
CA PHE A 488 2.35 15.38 -4.55
C PHE A 488 2.99 14.29 -5.38
N GLY A 489 2.21 13.37 -5.89
CA GLY A 489 2.71 12.22 -6.63
C GLY A 489 2.04 12.03 -7.96
N LEU A 490 2.46 10.99 -8.62
CA LEU A 490 1.84 10.48 -9.81
C LEU A 490 1.97 8.96 -9.86
N MET A 491 1.04 8.31 -10.54
CA MET A 491 1.16 6.92 -10.94
C MET A 491 1.01 6.79 -12.46
N ILE A 492 1.57 5.73 -13.00
CA ILE A 492 1.48 5.45 -14.43
C ILE A 492 0.65 4.20 -14.71
N GLU A 493 -0.04 4.18 -15.84
CA GLU A 493 -0.58 2.97 -16.45
C GLU A 493 0.58 2.14 -16.99
N ASP A 494 0.99 1.13 -16.23
CA ASP A 494 2.18 0.35 -16.55
C ASP A 494 1.96 -0.63 -17.71
N THR A 495 2.92 -0.66 -18.62
CA THR A 495 3.05 -1.65 -19.70
C THR A 495 3.99 -2.79 -19.30
N SER A 496 4.83 -2.57 -18.32
CA SER A 496 5.68 -3.58 -17.67
C SER A 496 4.84 -4.65 -16.99
N ARG A 497 5.37 -5.86 -16.90
CA ARG A 497 4.69 -6.96 -16.20
C ARG A 497 5.65 -7.69 -15.28
N GLY A 498 5.17 -7.94 -14.08
CA GLY A 498 5.87 -8.69 -13.05
C GLY A 498 5.36 -10.11 -12.87
N ARG A 499 5.88 -10.76 -11.85
CA ARG A 499 5.51 -12.12 -11.47
C ARG A 499 5.51 -12.29 -9.96
N VAL A 500 4.56 -13.08 -9.46
CA VAL A 500 4.48 -13.53 -8.06
C VAL A 500 4.67 -15.04 -8.03
N ARG A 501 5.55 -15.53 -7.15
CA ARG A 501 5.83 -16.96 -6.93
C ARG A 501 6.00 -17.23 -5.44
N PRO A 502 5.87 -18.49 -5.00
CA PRO A 502 6.26 -18.87 -3.65
C PRO A 502 7.75 -18.58 -3.40
N GLY A 503 8.01 -17.86 -2.32
CA GLY A 503 9.34 -17.56 -1.83
C GLY A 503 9.62 -18.27 -0.50
N PRO A 504 10.78 -18.00 0.12
CA PRO A 504 11.16 -18.58 1.39
C PRO A 504 10.11 -18.37 2.49
N GLY A 505 9.80 -19.42 3.23
CA GLY A 505 8.80 -19.37 4.31
C GLY A 505 7.35 -19.18 3.83
N GLY A 506 7.06 -19.44 2.54
CA GLY A 506 5.71 -19.25 1.96
C GLY A 506 5.31 -17.79 1.75
N ARG A 507 6.27 -16.86 1.80
CA ARG A 507 6.06 -15.45 1.47
C ARG A 507 6.06 -15.24 -0.04
N PRO A 508 5.39 -14.18 -0.56
CA PRO A 508 5.47 -13.86 -1.98
C PRO A 508 6.88 -13.43 -2.38
N LEU A 509 7.46 -14.10 -3.37
CA LEU A 509 8.60 -13.62 -4.14
C LEU A 509 8.06 -12.86 -5.34
N ILE A 510 8.17 -11.53 -5.28
CA ILE A 510 7.64 -10.62 -6.28
C ILE A 510 8.80 -10.13 -7.13
N THR A 511 8.69 -10.30 -8.43
CA THR A 511 9.67 -9.79 -9.39
C THR A 511 9.00 -8.83 -10.36
N TYR A 512 9.63 -7.68 -10.62
CA TYR A 512 9.09 -6.66 -11.51
C TYR A 512 10.22 -5.87 -12.18
N TRP A 513 10.15 -5.70 -13.48
CA TRP A 513 11.11 -4.93 -14.28
C TRP A 513 10.38 -3.84 -15.04
N LEU A 514 10.68 -2.59 -14.73
CA LEU A 514 10.18 -1.48 -15.54
C LEU A 514 10.92 -1.47 -16.87
N ASN A 515 10.16 -1.35 -17.96
CA ASN A 515 10.68 -1.11 -19.29
C ASN A 515 10.97 0.39 -19.50
N ASP A 516 11.66 0.71 -20.59
CA ASP A 516 12.07 2.09 -20.89
C ASP A 516 10.88 3.02 -21.15
N HIS A 517 9.76 2.48 -21.67
CA HIS A 517 8.53 3.24 -21.89
C HIS A 517 7.91 3.72 -20.57
N ASP A 518 7.81 2.84 -19.59
CA ASP A 518 7.28 3.18 -18.27
C ASP A 518 8.22 4.13 -17.51
N VAL A 519 9.55 3.95 -17.64
CA VAL A 519 10.54 4.89 -17.10
C VAL A 519 10.40 6.28 -17.72
N ALA A 520 10.17 6.36 -19.04
CA ALA A 520 9.96 7.63 -19.74
C ALA A 520 8.67 8.33 -19.26
N ARG A 521 7.59 7.57 -18.99
CA ARG A 521 6.35 8.11 -18.38
C ARG A 521 6.57 8.66 -16.98
N LEU A 522 7.30 7.94 -16.11
CA LEU A 522 7.65 8.44 -14.77
C LEU A 522 8.43 9.76 -14.87
N LYS A 523 9.45 9.82 -15.73
CA LYS A 523 10.23 11.02 -15.97
C LYS A 523 9.37 12.19 -16.46
N ARG A 524 8.50 11.93 -17.45
CA ARG A 524 7.55 12.91 -17.99
C ARG A 524 6.62 13.43 -16.91
N GLY A 525 6.11 12.55 -16.04
CA GLY A 525 5.26 12.94 -14.94
C GLY A 525 5.97 13.84 -13.91
N VAL A 526 7.22 13.53 -13.54
CA VAL A 526 8.02 14.38 -12.64
C VAL A 526 8.29 15.74 -13.28
N GLU A 527 8.55 15.81 -14.59
CA GLU A 527 8.71 17.08 -15.31
C GLU A 527 7.44 17.93 -15.25
N ILE A 528 6.28 17.34 -15.56
CA ILE A 528 4.99 18.03 -15.51
C ILE A 528 4.70 18.55 -14.10
N LEU A 529 4.85 17.70 -13.08
CA LEU A 529 4.62 18.07 -11.70
C LEU A 529 5.53 19.21 -11.24
N SER A 530 6.81 19.21 -11.67
CA SER A 530 7.74 20.28 -11.37
C SER A 530 7.29 21.62 -11.99
N ARG A 531 6.77 21.60 -13.22
CA ARG A 531 6.19 22.80 -13.86
C ARG A 531 4.96 23.32 -13.12
N VAL A 532 4.06 22.40 -12.69
CA VAL A 532 2.89 22.76 -11.89
C VAL A 532 3.32 23.43 -10.58
N TYR A 533 4.32 22.89 -9.91
CA TYR A 533 4.84 23.48 -8.68
C TYR A 533 5.44 24.88 -8.90
N PHE A 534 6.26 25.07 -9.93
CA PHE A 534 6.81 26.40 -10.23
C PHE A 534 5.72 27.40 -10.62
N ALA A 535 4.76 27.00 -11.46
CA ALA A 535 3.60 27.82 -11.80
C ALA A 535 2.72 28.13 -10.57
N GLY A 536 2.69 27.21 -9.60
CA GLY A 536 2.04 27.37 -8.30
C GLY A 536 2.83 28.21 -7.29
N GLY A 537 4.00 28.76 -7.64
CA GLY A 537 4.80 29.65 -6.79
C GLY A 537 5.85 28.95 -5.94
N ALA A 538 6.22 27.70 -6.26
CA ALA A 538 7.30 27.02 -5.56
C ALA A 538 8.65 27.70 -5.80
N ARG A 539 9.44 27.85 -4.74
CA ARG A 539 10.81 28.37 -4.79
C ARG A 539 11.79 27.34 -5.34
N LYS A 540 11.61 26.07 -4.97
CA LYS A 540 12.39 24.94 -5.49
C LYS A 540 11.56 23.65 -5.47
N VAL A 541 11.94 22.71 -6.32
CA VAL A 541 11.35 21.38 -6.39
C VAL A 541 12.43 20.33 -6.10
N LEU A 542 12.10 19.33 -5.29
CA LEU A 542 12.91 18.16 -5.04
C LEU A 542 12.25 16.97 -5.75
N PRO A 543 12.77 16.56 -6.91
CA PRO A 543 12.11 15.53 -7.74
C PRO A 543 12.22 14.11 -7.19
N ILE A 544 12.99 13.92 -6.12
CA ILE A 544 13.29 12.60 -5.50
C ILE A 544 13.86 11.62 -6.53
N VAL A 545 14.74 12.12 -7.39
CA VAL A 545 15.43 11.38 -8.45
C VAL A 545 16.93 11.46 -8.24
N HIS A 546 17.62 10.34 -8.30
CA HIS A 546 19.06 10.30 -8.11
C HIS A 546 19.79 11.14 -9.15
N GLY A 547 20.75 11.96 -8.67
CA GLY A 547 21.47 12.93 -9.51
C GLY A 547 20.75 14.28 -9.68
N PHE A 548 19.55 14.42 -9.10
CA PHE A 548 18.77 15.65 -9.09
C PHE A 548 18.22 15.90 -7.69
N ASP A 549 19.08 16.38 -6.79
CA ASP A 549 18.67 16.65 -5.40
C ASP A 549 17.65 17.80 -5.34
N GLU A 550 17.79 18.81 -6.19
CA GLU A 550 16.86 19.94 -6.31
C GLU A 550 16.81 20.52 -7.74
N LEU A 551 15.69 21.12 -8.08
CA LEU A 551 15.46 21.96 -9.26
C LEU A 551 15.11 23.36 -8.76
N ASP A 552 15.84 24.37 -9.21
CA ASP A 552 15.73 25.77 -8.77
C ASP A 552 15.28 26.73 -9.89
N GLY A 553 14.75 26.18 -10.97
CA GLY A 553 14.20 26.94 -12.10
C GLY A 553 14.29 26.21 -13.43
N GLU A 554 13.99 26.92 -14.52
CA GLU A 554 13.86 26.35 -15.87
C GLU A 554 15.14 25.70 -16.38
N ALA A 555 16.30 26.27 -16.09
CA ALA A 555 17.59 25.68 -16.52
C ALA A 555 17.86 24.32 -15.88
N ALA A 556 17.50 24.14 -14.59
CA ALA A 556 17.61 22.87 -13.91
C ALA A 556 16.57 21.86 -14.42
N LEU A 557 15.35 22.32 -14.70
CA LEU A 557 14.31 21.50 -15.29
C LEU A 557 14.68 21.01 -16.69
N GLU A 558 15.31 21.86 -17.50
CA GLU A 558 15.79 21.47 -18.82
C GLU A 558 16.93 20.44 -18.74
N ARG A 559 17.85 20.56 -17.76
CA ARG A 559 18.85 19.50 -17.51
C ARG A 559 18.20 18.18 -17.14
N PHE A 560 17.16 18.21 -16.27
CA PHE A 560 16.38 17.03 -15.91
C PHE A 560 15.71 16.42 -17.14
N ARG A 561 15.08 17.23 -17.99
CA ARG A 561 14.40 16.79 -19.22
C ARG A 561 15.35 16.08 -20.18
N ARG A 562 16.62 16.53 -20.30
CA ARG A 562 17.63 15.92 -21.17
C ARG A 562 18.33 14.71 -20.57
N ALA A 563 18.21 14.49 -19.26
CA ALA A 563 18.91 13.41 -18.58
C ALA A 563 18.43 12.03 -19.07
N ARG A 564 19.36 11.09 -19.17
CA ARG A 564 19.04 9.67 -19.38
C ARG A 564 18.89 9.02 -18.02
N LEU A 565 17.67 8.64 -17.68
CA LEU A 565 17.32 8.03 -16.40
C LEU A 565 16.91 6.57 -16.61
N THR A 566 17.12 5.77 -15.59
CA THR A 566 16.71 4.37 -15.49
C THR A 566 15.77 4.17 -14.31
N ALA A 567 15.12 3.04 -14.19
CA ALA A 567 14.27 2.71 -13.05
C ALA A 567 14.99 2.88 -11.70
N ARG A 568 16.32 2.67 -11.66
CA ARG A 568 17.15 2.78 -10.45
C ARG A 568 17.37 4.19 -9.95
N ASP A 569 17.05 5.19 -10.78
CA ASP A 569 17.25 6.59 -10.43
C ASP A 569 16.02 7.19 -9.73
N PHE A 570 14.88 6.48 -9.76
CA PHE A 570 13.64 6.89 -9.10
C PHE A 570 13.42 6.15 -7.78
N GLU A 571 12.79 6.83 -6.85
CA GLU A 571 12.21 6.23 -5.65
C GLU A 571 10.77 5.80 -5.94
N ILE A 572 10.65 4.58 -6.44
CA ILE A 572 9.37 4.03 -6.93
C ILE A 572 8.65 3.32 -5.79
N THR A 573 7.36 3.56 -5.67
CA THR A 573 6.41 2.81 -4.83
C THR A 573 5.28 2.26 -5.70
N ALA A 574 4.48 1.34 -5.18
CA ALA A 574 3.28 0.87 -5.85
C ALA A 574 2.22 0.44 -4.83
N TYR A 575 0.95 0.60 -5.21
CA TYR A 575 -0.16 0.36 -4.28
C TYR A 575 -1.27 -0.51 -4.90
N HIS A 576 -1.14 -0.87 -6.18
CA HIS A 576 -2.21 -1.46 -6.98
C HIS A 576 -1.78 -2.78 -7.65
N PRO A 577 -1.44 -3.84 -6.88
CA PRO A 577 -1.09 -5.13 -7.49
C PRO A 577 -2.33 -5.79 -8.13
N LEU A 578 -2.22 -6.16 -9.42
CA LEU A 578 -3.30 -6.66 -10.28
C LEU A 578 -2.82 -7.79 -11.18
N GLY A 579 -3.74 -8.56 -11.77
CA GLY A 579 -3.54 -9.38 -12.98
C GLY A 579 -2.87 -10.75 -12.79
N THR A 580 -2.58 -11.16 -11.57
CA THR A 580 -1.82 -12.42 -11.33
C THR A 580 -2.62 -13.72 -11.51
N ALA A 581 -3.93 -13.61 -11.67
CA ALA A 581 -4.83 -14.69 -12.07
C ALA A 581 -5.84 -14.14 -13.09
N ARG A 582 -5.31 -13.44 -14.11
CA ARG A 582 -6.09 -12.60 -15.02
C ARG A 582 -7.21 -13.33 -15.71
N MET A 583 -8.30 -12.61 -15.90
CA MET A 583 -9.47 -13.00 -16.68
C MET A 583 -9.20 -12.97 -18.20
N GLY A 584 -9.88 -13.83 -18.94
CA GLY A 584 -9.88 -13.82 -20.40
C GLY A 584 -10.76 -14.95 -20.96
N ALA A 585 -11.19 -14.83 -22.21
CA ALA A 585 -12.04 -15.81 -22.86
C ALA A 585 -11.28 -17.10 -23.24
N ASP A 586 -9.98 -16.99 -23.56
CA ASP A 586 -9.16 -18.16 -23.94
C ASP A 586 -8.48 -18.78 -22.72
N PRO A 587 -8.85 -20.05 -22.36
CA PRO A 587 -8.25 -20.74 -21.22
C PRO A 587 -6.75 -21.05 -21.38
N ARG A 588 -6.17 -20.89 -22.58
CA ARG A 588 -4.72 -21.05 -22.82
C ARG A 588 -3.93 -19.80 -22.44
N SER A 589 -4.58 -18.64 -22.32
CA SER A 589 -3.94 -17.36 -22.04
C SER A 589 -4.47 -16.64 -20.81
N SER A 590 -5.41 -17.24 -20.08
CA SER A 590 -6.01 -16.70 -18.85
C SER A 590 -6.16 -17.79 -17.77
N VAL A 591 -6.40 -17.39 -16.54
CA VAL A 591 -6.61 -18.30 -15.40
C VAL A 591 -8.10 -18.51 -15.13
N ILE A 592 -8.89 -17.46 -15.35
CA ILE A 592 -10.34 -17.47 -15.12
C ILE A 592 -11.10 -16.99 -16.35
N GLY A 593 -12.32 -17.45 -16.49
CA GLY A 593 -13.29 -16.97 -17.47
C GLY A 593 -13.91 -15.63 -17.09
N SER A 594 -14.73 -15.09 -18.00
CA SER A 594 -15.50 -13.85 -17.79
C SER A 594 -16.58 -13.98 -16.69
N ASP A 595 -16.93 -15.22 -16.33
CA ASP A 595 -17.77 -15.58 -15.19
C ASP A 595 -17.02 -15.64 -13.85
N HIS A 596 -15.72 -15.30 -13.86
CA HIS A 596 -14.79 -15.38 -12.73
C HIS A 596 -14.43 -16.80 -12.26
N GLN A 597 -14.94 -17.85 -12.90
CA GLN A 597 -14.60 -19.24 -12.55
C GLN A 597 -13.20 -19.60 -13.08
N VAL A 598 -12.45 -20.33 -12.26
CA VAL A 598 -11.15 -20.89 -12.69
C VAL A 598 -11.40 -21.94 -13.78
N HIS A 599 -10.74 -21.81 -14.93
CA HIS A 599 -11.03 -22.61 -16.12
C HIS A 599 -10.93 -24.14 -15.89
N ASP A 600 -9.95 -24.55 -15.09
CA ASP A 600 -9.67 -25.97 -14.82
C ASP A 600 -10.29 -26.49 -13.50
N THR A 601 -11.08 -25.67 -12.77
CA THR A 601 -11.60 -26.04 -11.45
C THR A 601 -13.01 -25.49 -11.25
N PRO A 602 -14.05 -26.23 -11.65
CA PRO A 602 -15.44 -25.86 -11.39
C PRO A 602 -15.70 -25.55 -9.90
N GLY A 603 -16.56 -24.58 -9.62
CA GLY A 603 -16.91 -24.17 -8.26
C GLY A 603 -15.84 -23.31 -7.55
N LEU A 604 -14.75 -22.99 -8.24
CA LEU A 604 -13.69 -22.09 -7.73
C LEU A 604 -13.73 -20.77 -8.50
N TYR A 605 -13.90 -19.66 -7.78
CA TYR A 605 -14.03 -18.31 -8.34
C TYR A 605 -13.00 -17.37 -7.77
N ILE A 606 -12.60 -16.33 -8.53
CA ILE A 606 -11.64 -15.30 -8.08
C ILE A 606 -12.27 -13.92 -8.28
N THR A 607 -12.35 -13.13 -7.20
CA THR A 607 -13.03 -11.83 -7.21
C THR A 607 -12.16 -10.64 -6.81
N ASP A 608 -10.86 -10.84 -6.55
CA ASP A 608 -9.94 -9.78 -6.15
C ASP A 608 -9.16 -9.16 -7.34
N GLY A 609 -8.21 -8.29 -7.05
CA GLY A 609 -7.39 -7.62 -8.06
C GLY A 609 -6.59 -8.56 -8.96
N SER A 610 -6.38 -9.83 -8.58
CA SER A 610 -5.69 -10.81 -9.43
C SER A 610 -6.49 -11.16 -10.69
N ALA A 611 -7.81 -11.04 -10.63
CA ALA A 611 -8.74 -11.27 -11.72
C ALA A 611 -8.68 -10.20 -12.83
N VAL A 612 -8.28 -8.97 -12.48
CA VAL A 612 -8.28 -7.82 -13.40
C VAL A 612 -7.34 -8.07 -14.58
N PRO A 613 -7.80 -7.98 -15.84
CA PRO A 613 -7.02 -8.40 -17.02
C PRO A 613 -5.72 -7.61 -17.25
N SER A 614 -5.77 -6.29 -17.04
CA SER A 614 -4.63 -5.36 -17.17
C SER A 614 -4.82 -4.14 -16.25
N SER A 615 -3.86 -3.20 -16.26
CA SER A 615 -4.01 -1.92 -15.58
C SER A 615 -5.32 -1.22 -15.96
N PRO A 616 -6.16 -0.80 -15.03
CA PRO A 616 -7.35 0.01 -15.33
C PRO A 616 -7.03 1.51 -15.51
N ALA A 617 -5.77 1.91 -15.56
CA ALA A 617 -5.25 3.28 -15.68
C ALA A 617 -5.61 4.23 -14.51
N VAL A 618 -6.39 3.76 -13.56
CA VAL A 618 -6.85 4.49 -12.37
C VAL A 618 -6.78 3.61 -11.13
N ASN A 619 -7.03 4.17 -9.95
CA ASN A 619 -7.13 3.41 -8.69
C ASN A 619 -8.13 2.26 -8.84
N PRO A 620 -7.73 1.01 -8.60
CA PRO A 620 -8.49 -0.16 -9.04
C PRO A 620 -9.64 -0.57 -8.13
N GLN A 621 -9.79 0.03 -6.94
CA GLN A 621 -10.78 -0.38 -5.94
C GLN A 621 -12.19 -0.50 -6.53
N MET A 622 -12.65 0.54 -7.23
CA MET A 622 -13.98 0.56 -7.83
C MET A 622 -14.14 -0.53 -8.91
N THR A 623 -13.11 -0.73 -9.73
CA THR A 623 -13.12 -1.75 -10.79
C THR A 623 -13.17 -3.16 -10.20
N ILE A 624 -12.36 -3.45 -9.17
CA ILE A 624 -12.38 -4.74 -8.47
C ILE A 624 -13.76 -5.00 -7.87
N MET A 625 -14.35 -4.01 -7.21
CA MET A 625 -15.67 -4.13 -6.58
C MET A 625 -16.79 -4.32 -7.61
N ALA A 626 -16.77 -3.57 -8.72
CA ALA A 626 -17.75 -3.70 -9.79
C ALA A 626 -17.66 -5.09 -10.47
N LEU A 627 -16.45 -5.59 -10.74
CA LEU A 627 -16.22 -6.93 -11.26
C LEU A 627 -16.70 -8.01 -10.27
N ALA A 628 -16.42 -7.84 -8.98
CA ALA A 628 -16.89 -8.77 -7.94
C ALA A 628 -18.42 -8.77 -7.83
N THR A 629 -19.08 -7.60 -7.94
CA THR A 629 -20.55 -7.50 -7.96
C THR A 629 -21.12 -8.31 -9.12
N ARG A 630 -20.56 -8.14 -10.33
CA ARG A 630 -20.97 -8.91 -11.51
C ARG A 630 -20.71 -10.42 -11.34
N ALA A 631 -19.57 -10.81 -10.77
CA ALA A 631 -19.22 -12.22 -10.51
C ALA A 631 -20.27 -12.92 -9.67
N THR A 632 -20.84 -12.24 -8.68
CA THR A 632 -21.83 -12.85 -7.77
C THR A 632 -23.13 -13.25 -8.47
N GLU A 633 -23.49 -12.62 -9.56
CA GLU A 633 -24.64 -13.03 -10.37
C GLU A 633 -24.40 -14.39 -11.05
N HIS A 634 -23.17 -14.64 -11.53
CA HIS A 634 -22.77 -15.91 -12.12
C HIS A 634 -22.67 -16.99 -11.04
N ILE A 635 -22.10 -16.67 -9.88
CA ILE A 635 -21.97 -17.60 -8.75
C ILE A 635 -23.35 -18.01 -8.25
N SER A 636 -24.28 -17.06 -8.05
CA SER A 636 -25.64 -17.34 -7.58
C SER A 636 -26.37 -18.25 -8.54
N ARG A 637 -26.36 -17.95 -9.84
CA ARG A 637 -26.98 -18.81 -10.88
C ARG A 637 -26.38 -20.23 -10.94
N ALA A 638 -25.07 -20.38 -10.68
CA ALA A 638 -24.43 -21.70 -10.63
C ALA A 638 -24.77 -22.51 -9.38
N LEU A 639 -25.38 -21.88 -8.37
CA LEU A 639 -25.83 -22.51 -7.12
C LEU A 639 -27.34 -22.89 -7.15
N GLU A 640 -28.11 -22.26 -8.04
CA GLU A 640 -29.50 -22.63 -8.31
C GLU A 640 -29.57 -24.01 -9.01
#